data_8d3fd4a2160b24c8a55f7d6fc5601f59
#
_entry.id   8d3fd4a2160b24c8a55f7d6fc5601f59
#
_cell.length_a   1.000
_cell.length_b   1.000
_cell.length_c   1.000
_cell.angle_alpha   90.00
_cell.angle_beta   90.00
_cell.angle_gamma   90.00
#
_symmetry.space_group_name_H-M   'P 1'
#
loop_
_entity.id
_entity.type
_entity.pdbx_description
1 polymer ?
#
loop_
_entity_poly.entity_id
_entity_poly.type
_entity_poly.pdbx_seq_one_letter_code
_entity_poly.pdbx_strand_id
1 'polypeptide(L)'
;MKTPCADATKIVQQMKYSLHFIFASKQKSDVTIGEFHTKVKQQQKGLVVLVEEDDCFVSDKNTPVSLDWVSGVNSSLPVYILQDHSQLVFLYAGAHVGIIYNHTSNSQHLLQGHCSPISCMCVSEDRRWIGTADQNKKSTVILWDSYSGIPVHTLFDCHPNGGVIAIAFSGDAKQLVTLGNERAQCVCIWDWTNDCHEPLWLTELRPEYGYQNYVIYNPNNSTQLLSSSESQVLFYSTVSSGTFDLYCETHKLAGGPLSPSVFHWREFRILTPSRAGVIMVWDLTQDLDSNQRLSRDHVKIISLQEHPITVLTVVDNCIVTGDTRGHVNFYDENMLLLTWFTQLNLDPIVSISFSKEFEREYLEDGTLDTKPVLGRNFVVSSSTSAVVHVNMERSTWRVLLQENCDPLHAVACHPKQPAVAMGNCSGSLKIWDYREKHHLRCNLKSGLKDGFELNADTFSSRAGRYLAVGFASGAVHFLDANTLQSDPKECFDYPPDSISHMSFSHDSRYLATAVSCLAVTLFRMQQPQWIYLGRYRSHYKPITDLLFGVHQDSSKPRLFTLGVDRLLVSLQFSKRLEQSAVPKCMTWYPPLSSEEFLVVASDQYKMKLFNSMSKTCRKTLLGPTYGSPVKKIGILPTSENNESGSHYMAYVTEDKVGLQILPLDGNPYKSQAVVCHPTGVSAFAYSHDGLFVFTAGGPDCTVLSWQISYSALEGAAALGGKELEPYYTLLEGGRNGEFYREIEDFFYYCQIHNQGLESMETRQLSPKIPLTELPSLMRALAYFPTEEEVEDMLNEVKLGQYTETGEYITDINLAELIKLYINHRPAFGISAEELITAFEVLGEPGGPAGKPVLDRDRMLELLQVRGEAMSEDELAECFTGLFGLFEVKEDENPEADFFKTDNVSQEYTLESVIPEKISIEIFTHHILGLPSSSPSLTPKKGHKGSEQQLDDD
;
A
#
# COMPACT_ATOMS: atom_id res chain seq x y z
N MET A 1 27.26 0.32 21.44
CA MET A 1 27.18 -1.16 21.49
C MET A 1 25.72 -1.52 21.29
N LYS A 2 25.36 -2.04 20.15
CA LYS A 2 23.98 -2.49 19.87
C LYS A 2 23.69 -3.71 20.73
N THR A 3 22.63 -3.67 21.52
CA THR A 3 22.15 -4.82 22.28
C THR A 3 21.28 -5.70 21.36
N PRO A 4 21.75 -6.87 20.91
CA PRO A 4 21.01 -7.75 20.00
C PRO A 4 19.87 -8.53 20.66
N CYS A 5 19.58 -8.30 21.94
CA CYS A 5 18.89 -9.28 22.78
C CYS A 5 17.39 -9.46 22.52
N ALA A 6 16.65 -8.41 22.07
CA ALA A 6 15.18 -8.51 21.93
C ALA A 6 14.75 -9.09 20.58
N ASP A 7 15.48 -8.76 19.51
CA ASP A 7 15.19 -9.29 18.18
C ASP A 7 15.58 -10.77 18.07
N ALA A 8 16.69 -11.16 18.71
CA ALA A 8 17.08 -12.56 18.83
C ALA A 8 16.04 -13.43 19.56
N THR A 9 15.38 -12.89 20.58
CA THR A 9 14.33 -13.63 21.31
C THR A 9 13.09 -13.88 20.42
N LYS A 10 12.65 -12.87 19.65
CA LYS A 10 11.54 -13.03 18.70
C LYS A 10 11.87 -14.11 17.65
N ILE A 11 13.08 -14.08 17.13
CA ILE A 11 13.56 -14.97 16.07
C ILE A 11 13.66 -16.42 16.56
N VAL A 12 14.22 -16.63 17.75
CA VAL A 12 14.29 -17.97 18.35
C VAL A 12 12.90 -18.52 18.66
N GLN A 13 11.97 -17.67 19.08
CA GLN A 13 10.58 -18.06 19.28
C GLN A 13 9.91 -18.48 17.96
N GLN A 14 10.18 -17.76 16.86
CA GLN A 14 9.69 -18.13 15.52
C GLN A 14 10.26 -19.49 15.06
N MET A 15 11.56 -19.74 15.29
CA MET A 15 12.16 -21.06 15.01
C MET A 15 11.48 -22.19 15.79
N LYS A 16 11.19 -21.96 17.08
CA LYS A 16 10.49 -22.95 17.92
C LYS A 16 9.09 -23.24 17.44
N TYR A 17 8.32 -22.21 17.05
CA TYR A 17 6.99 -22.40 16.46
C TYR A 17 7.06 -23.25 15.19
N SER A 18 8.06 -23.01 14.34
CA SER A 18 8.26 -23.82 13.13
C SER A 18 8.53 -25.28 13.46
N LEU A 19 9.41 -25.56 14.41
CA LEU A 19 9.75 -26.90 14.84
C LEU A 19 8.53 -27.64 15.44
N HIS A 20 7.82 -27.02 16.36
CA HIS A 20 6.65 -27.61 16.99
C HIS A 20 5.49 -27.83 16.01
N PHE A 21 5.22 -26.87 15.10
CA PHE A 21 4.16 -26.99 14.12
C PHE A 21 4.36 -28.19 13.20
N ILE A 22 5.60 -28.40 12.73
CA ILE A 22 5.94 -29.52 11.85
C ILE A 22 5.95 -30.84 12.63
N PHE A 23 6.40 -30.83 13.88
CA PHE A 23 6.36 -31.99 14.75
C PHE A 23 4.92 -32.48 14.97
N ALA A 24 4.00 -31.61 15.34
CA ALA A 24 2.60 -31.94 15.52
C ALA A 24 1.93 -32.45 14.23
N SER A 25 2.30 -31.90 13.06
CA SER A 25 1.78 -32.36 11.77
C SER A 25 2.31 -33.73 11.36
N LYS A 26 3.58 -34.06 11.67
CA LYS A 26 4.18 -35.38 11.41
C LYS A 26 3.63 -36.49 12.32
N GLN A 27 3.29 -36.18 13.57
CA GLN A 27 2.65 -37.18 14.45
C GLN A 27 1.23 -37.58 14.03
N LYS A 28 0.54 -36.74 13.25
CA LYS A 28 -0.85 -36.94 12.85
C LYS A 28 -1.07 -37.71 11.55
N SER A 29 -0.06 -37.88 10.70
CA SER A 29 -0.33 -38.37 9.36
C SER A 29 0.76 -39.25 8.76
N ASP A 30 0.32 -40.42 8.22
CA ASP A 30 0.90 -41.07 7.04
C ASP A 30 0.67 -40.27 5.72
N VAL A 31 0.40 -38.95 5.80
CA VAL A 31 0.15 -38.05 4.66
C VAL A 31 1.49 -37.65 4.04
N THR A 32 1.64 -37.85 2.75
CA THR A 32 2.83 -37.51 1.99
C THR A 32 3.09 -35.99 2.02
N ILE A 33 4.36 -35.60 2.08
CA ILE A 33 4.84 -34.19 2.15
C ILE A 33 4.22 -33.29 1.04
N GLY A 34 3.85 -33.87 -0.10
CA GLY A 34 3.19 -33.16 -1.20
C GLY A 34 1.77 -32.68 -0.88
N GLU A 35 0.99 -33.44 -0.10
CA GLU A 35 -0.37 -33.05 0.31
C GLU A 35 -0.34 -31.96 1.39
N PHE A 36 0.67 -32.02 2.27
CA PHE A 36 0.90 -30.99 3.28
C PHE A 36 1.18 -29.61 2.66
N HIS A 37 1.96 -29.59 1.58
CA HIS A 37 2.27 -28.33 0.87
C HIS A 37 1.06 -27.70 0.19
N THR A 38 0.20 -28.54 -0.35
CA THR A 38 -1.07 -28.07 -0.92
C THR A 38 -1.97 -27.52 0.18
N LYS A 39 -2.01 -28.18 1.35
CA LYS A 39 -2.76 -27.71 2.53
C LYS A 39 -2.22 -26.38 3.09
N VAL A 40 -0.88 -26.20 3.20
CA VAL A 40 -0.29 -24.94 3.67
C VAL A 40 -0.51 -23.80 2.67
N LYS A 41 -0.40 -24.04 1.36
CA LYS A 41 -0.75 -23.05 0.32
C LYS A 41 -2.24 -22.73 0.31
N GLN A 42 -3.11 -23.71 0.61
CA GLN A 42 -4.54 -23.47 0.74
C GLN A 42 -4.89 -22.71 2.02
N GLN A 43 -4.19 -22.94 3.13
CA GLN A 43 -4.35 -22.13 4.35
C GLN A 43 -3.91 -20.68 4.13
N GLN A 44 -2.82 -20.46 3.39
CA GLN A 44 -2.42 -19.10 2.97
C GLN A 44 -3.42 -18.46 2.00
N LYS A 45 -3.99 -19.25 1.08
CA LYS A 45 -5.08 -18.79 0.20
C LYS A 45 -6.40 -18.62 0.93
N GLY A 46 -6.73 -19.48 1.88
CA GLY A 46 -8.02 -19.42 2.61
C GLY A 46 -8.15 -18.19 3.54
N LEU A 47 -7.05 -17.57 3.98
CA LEU A 47 -7.06 -16.28 4.70
C LEU A 47 -7.03 -15.07 3.75
N VAL A 48 -6.65 -15.26 2.49
CA VAL A 48 -6.62 -14.24 1.44
C VAL A 48 -7.95 -14.14 0.67
N VAL A 49 -8.87 -15.11 0.87
CA VAL A 49 -10.15 -15.21 0.12
C VAL A 49 -11.24 -14.28 0.65
N LEU A 50 -10.95 -13.05 1.01
CA LEU A 50 -11.98 -12.01 1.09
C LEU A 50 -11.63 -10.75 0.29
N VAL A 51 -10.66 -10.83 -0.60
CA VAL A 51 -10.46 -9.85 -1.66
C VAL A 51 -10.07 -10.63 -2.90
N GLU A 52 -10.99 -11.38 -3.47
CA GLU A 52 -10.89 -11.72 -4.88
C GLU A 52 -11.05 -10.42 -5.67
N GLU A 53 -10.16 -10.26 -6.63
CA GLU A 53 -9.91 -9.08 -7.45
C GLU A 53 -11.09 -8.66 -8.35
N ASP A 54 -12.31 -9.18 -8.14
CA ASP A 54 -13.49 -8.91 -8.97
C ASP A 54 -14.35 -7.71 -8.49
N ASP A 55 -14.08 -7.12 -7.32
CA ASP A 55 -14.90 -6.04 -6.77
C ASP A 55 -14.36 -4.61 -7.04
N CYS A 56 -13.46 -4.43 -8.02
CA CYS A 56 -12.96 -3.09 -8.38
C CYS A 56 -13.99 -2.17 -9.08
N PHE A 57 -15.19 -2.62 -9.37
CA PHE A 57 -16.11 -1.92 -10.28
C PHE A 57 -17.51 -1.68 -9.74
N VAL A 58 -17.66 -1.09 -8.56
CA VAL A 58 -18.96 -0.52 -8.20
C VAL A 58 -18.78 0.83 -7.55
N SER A 59 -18.90 1.87 -8.35
CA SER A 59 -19.16 3.23 -7.88
C SER A 59 -20.62 3.34 -7.45
N ASP A 60 -21.04 2.57 -6.46
CA ASP A 60 -22.38 2.69 -5.90
C ASP A 60 -22.33 3.32 -4.51
N LYS A 61 -23.32 4.17 -4.21
CA LYS A 61 -23.54 4.82 -2.91
C LYS A 61 -23.71 3.83 -1.74
N ASN A 62 -23.49 2.54 -1.97
CA ASN A 62 -23.62 1.44 -1.03
C ASN A 62 -22.31 0.92 -0.46
N THR A 63 -21.17 1.56 -0.77
CA THR A 63 -19.88 1.18 -0.15
C THR A 63 -19.71 1.86 1.20
N PRO A 64 -19.18 1.16 2.23
CA PRO A 64 -18.95 1.73 3.55
C PRO A 64 -18.00 2.93 3.56
N VAL A 65 -17.01 2.93 2.66
CA VAL A 65 -16.04 4.00 2.47
C VAL A 65 -16.04 4.37 0.99
N SER A 66 -16.40 5.59 0.66
CA SER A 66 -16.40 6.11 -0.71
C SER A 66 -15.51 7.33 -0.81
N LEU A 67 -14.70 7.40 -1.88
CA LEU A 67 -13.86 8.56 -2.14
C LEU A 67 -14.73 9.75 -2.56
N ASP A 68 -14.61 10.85 -1.84
CA ASP A 68 -15.41 12.07 -2.03
C ASP A 68 -14.63 13.18 -2.75
N TRP A 69 -13.32 13.33 -2.41
CA TRP A 69 -12.49 14.40 -2.97
C TRP A 69 -11.01 14.02 -2.95
N VAL A 70 -10.29 14.47 -3.98
CA VAL A 70 -8.83 14.37 -4.07
C VAL A 70 -8.22 15.76 -4.09
N SER A 71 -7.39 16.08 -3.10
CA SER A 71 -6.58 17.30 -3.05
C SER A 71 -5.15 16.95 -3.38
N GLY A 72 -4.60 17.59 -4.41
CA GLY A 72 -3.27 17.30 -4.95
C GLY A 72 -3.31 16.91 -6.42
N VAL A 73 -2.23 17.16 -7.12
CA VAL A 73 -2.04 16.90 -8.56
C VAL A 73 -0.71 16.18 -8.75
N ASN A 74 -0.71 15.09 -9.48
CA ASN A 74 0.53 14.46 -9.92
C ASN A 74 1.18 15.33 -11.00
N SER A 75 2.17 16.12 -10.59
CA SER A 75 2.86 17.09 -11.46
C SER A 75 3.71 16.44 -12.57
N SER A 76 3.93 15.14 -12.54
CA SER A 76 4.69 14.44 -13.59
C SER A 76 3.81 14.03 -14.77
N LEU A 77 2.48 14.05 -14.62
CA LEU A 77 1.52 13.63 -15.64
C LEU A 77 0.88 14.83 -16.36
N PRO A 78 0.49 14.67 -17.64
CA PRO A 78 -0.13 15.71 -18.40
C PRO A 78 -1.54 16.06 -17.88
N VAL A 79 -1.93 17.32 -18.03
CA VAL A 79 -3.30 17.80 -17.79
C VAL A 79 -3.97 18.03 -19.13
N TYR A 80 -5.18 17.48 -19.33
CA TYR A 80 -5.91 17.58 -20.58
C TYR A 80 -7.19 18.40 -20.41
N ILE A 81 -7.42 19.35 -21.30
CA ILE A 81 -8.71 20.03 -21.39
C ILE A 81 -9.71 19.14 -22.11
N LEU A 82 -10.87 18.91 -21.48
CA LEU A 82 -11.95 18.11 -22.06
C LEU A 82 -13.03 19.00 -22.67
N GLN A 83 -13.39 20.09 -22.00
CA GLN A 83 -14.43 21.04 -22.45
C GLN A 83 -14.10 22.47 -22.01
N ASP A 84 -14.41 23.48 -22.86
CA ASP A 84 -14.12 24.91 -22.61
C ASP A 84 -15.20 25.90 -23.10
N HIS A 85 -16.37 25.43 -23.57
CA HIS A 85 -17.37 26.34 -24.09
C HIS A 85 -18.35 26.87 -23.04
N SER A 86 -19.16 25.98 -22.47
CA SER A 86 -20.14 26.33 -21.42
C SER A 86 -19.60 26.14 -20.03
N GLN A 87 -18.70 25.19 -19.88
CA GLN A 87 -18.06 24.80 -18.64
C GLN A 87 -16.60 24.53 -18.92
N LEU A 88 -15.72 24.88 -17.98
CA LEU A 88 -14.32 24.54 -18.06
C LEU A 88 -14.06 23.22 -17.32
N VAL A 89 -13.83 22.15 -18.09
CA VAL A 89 -13.61 20.80 -17.59
C VAL A 89 -12.25 20.29 -18.05
N PHE A 90 -11.46 19.75 -17.15
CA PHE A 90 -10.16 19.18 -17.46
C PHE A 90 -9.84 17.93 -16.66
N LEU A 91 -8.97 17.09 -17.21
CA LEU A 91 -8.52 15.83 -16.64
C LEU A 91 -7.10 15.97 -16.08
N TYR A 92 -6.89 15.44 -14.88
CA TYR A 92 -5.58 15.25 -14.28
C TYR A 92 -5.56 13.99 -13.41
N ALA A 93 -4.41 13.59 -12.87
CA ALA A 93 -4.29 12.49 -11.95
C ALA A 93 -3.83 12.94 -10.56
N GLY A 94 -4.32 12.22 -9.53
CA GLY A 94 -3.84 12.31 -8.15
C GLY A 94 -3.75 10.91 -7.55
N ALA A 95 -2.61 10.54 -6.97
CA ALA A 95 -2.34 9.20 -6.45
C ALA A 95 -2.62 8.11 -7.50
N HIS A 96 -3.61 7.25 -7.26
CA HIS A 96 -4.04 6.17 -8.15
C HIS A 96 -5.38 6.47 -8.87
N VAL A 97 -5.84 7.74 -8.84
CA VAL A 97 -7.16 8.14 -9.34
C VAL A 97 -7.03 9.17 -10.46
N GLY A 98 -7.74 8.96 -11.57
CA GLY A 98 -7.95 9.98 -12.57
C GLY A 98 -9.10 10.93 -12.14
N ILE A 99 -8.97 12.22 -12.40
CA ILE A 99 -9.90 13.23 -11.90
C ILE A 99 -10.39 14.08 -13.06
N ILE A 100 -11.68 14.01 -13.36
CA ILE A 100 -12.37 14.95 -14.25
C ILE A 100 -12.90 16.09 -13.39
N TYR A 101 -12.26 17.25 -13.46
CA TYR A 101 -12.60 18.40 -12.65
C TYR A 101 -13.34 19.45 -13.44
N ASN A 102 -14.53 19.79 -12.99
CA ASN A 102 -15.31 20.91 -13.50
C ASN A 102 -15.04 22.16 -12.63
N HIS A 103 -14.24 23.08 -13.17
CA HIS A 103 -13.88 24.31 -12.48
C HIS A 103 -15.08 25.26 -12.28
N THR A 104 -16.07 25.23 -13.18
CA THR A 104 -17.22 26.11 -13.12
C THR A 104 -18.15 25.75 -11.95
N SER A 105 -18.38 24.46 -11.73
CA SER A 105 -19.22 23.94 -10.62
C SER A 105 -18.42 23.57 -9.37
N ASN A 106 -17.09 23.65 -9.40
CA ASN A 106 -16.18 23.17 -8.34
C ASN A 106 -16.49 21.72 -7.93
N SER A 107 -16.55 20.82 -8.91
CA SER A 107 -16.88 19.40 -8.68
C SER A 107 -15.87 18.48 -9.34
N GLN A 108 -15.58 17.36 -8.68
CA GLN A 108 -14.72 16.31 -9.20
C GLN A 108 -15.56 15.07 -9.53
N HIS A 109 -15.28 14.45 -10.68
CA HIS A 109 -15.69 13.09 -10.97
C HIS A 109 -14.43 12.20 -10.94
N LEU A 110 -14.47 11.13 -10.12
CA LEU A 110 -13.31 10.35 -9.76
C LEU A 110 -13.28 9.03 -10.53
N LEU A 111 -12.25 8.83 -11.35
CA LEU A 111 -12.04 7.62 -12.15
C LEU A 111 -11.24 6.62 -11.29
N GLN A 112 -11.98 5.81 -10.53
CA GLN A 112 -11.42 4.82 -9.60
C GLN A 112 -11.37 3.43 -10.27
N GLY A 113 -10.29 2.68 -10.09
CA GLY A 113 -10.11 1.33 -10.66
C GLY A 113 -8.68 0.83 -10.57
N HIS A 114 -7.69 1.71 -10.43
CA HIS A 114 -6.30 1.32 -10.25
C HIS A 114 -5.97 1.05 -8.79
N CYS A 115 -5.21 -0.03 -8.55
CA CYS A 115 -4.66 -0.37 -7.23
C CYS A 115 -3.23 0.12 -7.04
N SER A 116 -2.62 0.71 -8.07
CA SER A 116 -1.26 1.24 -8.10
C SER A 116 -1.26 2.66 -8.66
N PRO A 117 -0.22 3.48 -8.43
CA PRO A 117 -0.16 4.82 -8.95
C PRO A 117 -0.31 4.85 -10.48
N ILE A 118 -1.07 5.82 -10.98
CA ILE A 118 -1.18 6.06 -12.42
C ILE A 118 0.18 6.50 -12.94
N SER A 119 0.69 5.79 -13.95
CA SER A 119 1.98 6.05 -14.58
C SER A 119 1.86 6.89 -15.85
N CYS A 120 0.77 6.76 -16.58
CA CYS A 120 0.51 7.53 -17.80
C CYS A 120 -0.98 7.65 -18.11
N MET A 121 -1.31 8.70 -18.85
CA MET A 121 -2.67 8.99 -19.29
C MET A 121 -2.66 9.52 -20.72
N CYS A 122 -3.73 9.24 -21.44
CA CYS A 122 -3.98 9.84 -22.76
C CYS A 122 -5.47 10.14 -22.96
N VAL A 123 -5.76 11.02 -23.90
CA VAL A 123 -7.13 11.37 -24.29
C VAL A 123 -7.20 11.30 -25.80
N SER A 124 -8.31 10.74 -26.32
CA SER A 124 -8.56 10.70 -27.77
C SER A 124 -8.72 12.10 -28.36
N GLU A 125 -8.51 12.25 -29.65
CA GLU A 125 -8.57 13.54 -30.34
C GLU A 125 -9.95 14.19 -30.25
N ASP A 126 -11.01 13.37 -30.31
CA ASP A 126 -12.41 13.80 -30.14
C ASP A 126 -12.79 14.15 -28.68
N ARG A 127 -11.86 13.97 -27.70
CA ARG A 127 -12.05 14.19 -26.26
C ARG A 127 -13.07 13.26 -25.60
N ARG A 128 -13.50 12.20 -26.28
CA ARG A 128 -14.49 11.26 -25.74
C ARG A 128 -13.88 10.18 -24.86
N TRP A 129 -12.71 9.66 -25.26
CA TRP A 129 -12.11 8.51 -24.60
C TRP A 129 -10.90 8.93 -23.78
N ILE A 130 -10.82 8.42 -22.57
CA ILE A 130 -9.69 8.60 -21.66
C ILE A 130 -9.04 7.25 -21.45
N GLY A 131 -7.74 7.16 -21.60
CA GLY A 131 -6.92 6.01 -21.23
C GLY A 131 -6.08 6.33 -19.99
N THR A 132 -6.10 5.44 -19.00
CA THR A 132 -5.25 5.49 -17.81
C THR A 132 -4.53 4.17 -17.62
N ALA A 133 -3.27 4.18 -17.21
CA ALA A 133 -2.50 2.97 -16.97
C ALA A 133 -1.68 3.09 -15.69
N ASP A 134 -1.36 1.96 -15.08
CA ASP A 134 -0.61 1.88 -13.84
C ASP A 134 0.77 1.20 -13.99
N GLN A 135 1.61 1.37 -12.98
CA GLN A 135 2.97 0.85 -12.91
C GLN A 135 3.06 -0.32 -11.93
N ASN A 136 2.34 -1.41 -12.20
CA ASN A 136 2.38 -2.61 -11.38
C ASN A 136 2.86 -3.82 -12.19
N LYS A 137 3.31 -4.88 -11.49
CA LYS A 137 3.61 -6.18 -12.11
C LYS A 137 2.41 -6.81 -12.78
N LYS A 138 1.21 -6.58 -12.23
CA LYS A 138 -0.10 -6.86 -12.86
C LYS A 138 -0.62 -5.56 -13.44
N SER A 139 -0.05 -5.12 -14.56
CA SER A 139 -0.37 -3.85 -15.20
C SER A 139 -1.81 -3.81 -15.67
N THR A 140 -2.49 -2.72 -15.36
CA THR A 140 -3.88 -2.50 -15.76
C THR A 140 -3.99 -1.23 -16.61
N VAL A 141 -4.68 -1.33 -17.73
CA VAL A 141 -5.06 -0.18 -18.55
C VAL A 141 -6.59 -0.08 -18.58
N ILE A 142 -7.13 1.05 -18.17
CA ILE A 142 -8.57 1.28 -18.12
C ILE A 142 -8.94 2.39 -19.10
N LEU A 143 -9.97 2.12 -19.91
CA LEU A 143 -10.55 3.06 -20.87
C LEU A 143 -11.89 3.56 -20.36
N TRP A 144 -12.04 4.89 -20.31
CA TRP A 144 -13.19 5.58 -19.74
C TRP A 144 -13.90 6.42 -20.79
N ASP A 145 -15.23 6.52 -20.68
CA ASP A 145 -16.00 7.51 -21.42
C ASP A 145 -15.95 8.85 -20.63
N SER A 146 -15.44 9.91 -21.25
CA SER A 146 -15.24 11.21 -20.59
C SER A 146 -16.55 11.91 -20.19
N TYR A 147 -17.67 11.57 -20.82
CA TYR A 147 -18.98 12.17 -20.53
C TYR A 147 -19.66 11.54 -19.32
N SER A 148 -19.61 10.22 -19.23
CA SER A 148 -20.23 9.46 -18.13
C SER A 148 -19.29 9.17 -16.98
N GLY A 149 -17.97 9.17 -17.25
CA GLY A 149 -16.93 8.76 -16.29
C GLY A 149 -16.94 7.26 -16.00
N ILE A 150 -17.67 6.45 -16.81
CA ILE A 150 -17.80 5.01 -16.61
C ILE A 150 -16.66 4.30 -17.35
N PRO A 151 -16.04 3.24 -16.76
CA PRO A 151 -15.08 2.41 -17.46
C PRO A 151 -15.80 1.62 -18.59
N VAL A 152 -15.21 1.62 -19.77
CA VAL A 152 -15.76 0.96 -20.95
C VAL A 152 -15.03 -0.33 -21.24
N HIS A 153 -13.72 -0.34 -21.10
CA HIS A 153 -12.89 -1.51 -21.34
C HIS A 153 -11.70 -1.53 -20.40
N THR A 154 -11.28 -2.72 -19.97
CA THR A 154 -10.11 -2.90 -19.11
C THR A 154 -9.20 -3.97 -19.68
N LEU A 155 -7.94 -3.63 -19.86
CA LEU A 155 -6.89 -4.54 -20.28
C LEU A 155 -6.07 -4.93 -19.04
N PHE A 156 -5.98 -6.22 -18.77
CA PHE A 156 -5.22 -6.76 -17.64
C PHE A 156 -3.89 -7.36 -18.12
N ASP A 157 -2.88 -7.32 -17.27
CA ASP A 157 -1.57 -7.93 -17.50
C ASP A 157 -0.91 -7.56 -18.85
N CYS A 158 -1.12 -6.31 -19.31
CA CYS A 158 -0.57 -5.81 -20.57
C CYS A 158 0.96 -5.94 -20.64
N HIS A 159 1.62 -5.72 -19.50
CA HIS A 159 3.07 -5.78 -19.33
C HIS A 159 3.41 -6.42 -17.97
N PRO A 160 3.44 -7.77 -17.87
CA PRO A 160 3.40 -8.50 -16.59
C PRO A 160 4.64 -8.35 -15.71
N ASN A 161 5.73 -7.74 -16.16
CA ASN A 161 6.96 -7.64 -15.38
C ASN A 161 7.37 -6.22 -14.97
N GLY A 162 6.68 -5.18 -15.45
CA GLY A 162 7.13 -3.80 -15.21
C GLY A 162 6.07 -2.72 -15.21
N GLY A 163 4.84 -3.02 -15.61
CA GLY A 163 3.79 -2.01 -15.78
C GLY A 163 3.92 -1.22 -17.09
N VAL A 164 3.07 -0.22 -17.27
CA VAL A 164 2.97 0.61 -18.46
C VAL A 164 3.62 1.98 -18.22
N ILE A 165 4.46 2.44 -19.15
CA ILE A 165 5.11 3.75 -19.04
C ILE A 165 4.50 4.82 -19.95
N ALA A 166 3.95 4.42 -21.10
CA ALA A 166 3.30 5.34 -22.03
C ALA A 166 2.17 4.65 -22.79
N ILE A 167 1.12 5.42 -23.07
CA ILE A 167 -0.05 5.00 -23.85
C ILE A 167 -0.47 6.11 -24.82
N ALA A 168 -1.05 5.74 -25.99
CA ALA A 168 -1.65 6.68 -26.92
C ALA A 168 -2.77 6.04 -27.71
N PHE A 169 -3.82 6.84 -28.04
CA PHE A 169 -4.87 6.44 -28.97
C PHE A 169 -4.45 6.69 -30.42
N SER A 170 -4.96 5.85 -31.34
CA SER A 170 -4.94 6.15 -32.77
C SER A 170 -5.85 7.35 -33.09
N GLY A 171 -5.63 8.03 -34.24
CA GLY A 171 -6.43 9.20 -34.63
C GLY A 171 -7.93 8.90 -34.75
N ASP A 172 -8.31 7.66 -35.09
CA ASP A 172 -9.71 7.17 -35.16
C ASP A 172 -10.22 6.60 -33.81
N ALA A 173 -9.39 6.66 -32.78
CA ALA A 173 -9.65 6.16 -31.41
C ALA A 173 -10.02 4.66 -31.30
N LYS A 174 -9.78 3.84 -32.35
CA LYS A 174 -10.09 2.39 -32.31
C LYS A 174 -8.96 1.55 -31.74
N GLN A 175 -7.73 2.01 -31.88
CA GLN A 175 -6.55 1.33 -31.40
C GLN A 175 -5.92 2.08 -30.26
N LEU A 176 -5.30 1.33 -29.37
CA LEU A 176 -4.46 1.83 -28.28
C LEU A 176 -3.06 1.21 -28.40
N VAL A 177 -2.02 2.01 -28.28
CA VAL A 177 -0.65 1.52 -28.12
C VAL A 177 -0.23 1.64 -26.66
N THR A 178 0.45 0.61 -26.17
CA THR A 178 1.05 0.59 -24.82
C THR A 178 2.54 0.29 -24.91
N LEU A 179 3.33 0.94 -24.06
CA LEU A 179 4.77 0.76 -23.94
C LEU A 179 5.09 0.30 -22.51
N GLY A 180 5.76 -0.85 -22.40
CA GLY A 180 6.12 -1.45 -21.11
C GLY A 180 7.31 -0.81 -20.42
N ASN A 181 7.35 -0.91 -19.10
CA ASN A 181 8.42 -0.42 -18.21
C ASN A 181 9.40 -1.54 -17.81
N GLU A 182 9.52 -2.58 -18.60
CA GLU A 182 10.41 -3.73 -18.35
C GLU A 182 11.84 -3.45 -18.81
N ARG A 183 12.81 -4.28 -18.37
CA ARG A 183 14.20 -4.20 -18.90
C ARG A 183 14.28 -4.48 -20.40
N ALA A 184 13.49 -5.45 -20.87
CA ALA A 184 13.24 -5.71 -22.27
C ALA A 184 11.87 -5.11 -22.58
N GLN A 185 11.83 -3.84 -23.00
CA GLN A 185 10.59 -3.13 -23.25
C GLN A 185 9.84 -3.76 -24.41
N CYS A 186 8.52 -3.89 -24.25
CA CYS A 186 7.60 -4.32 -25.31
C CYS A 186 6.70 -3.17 -25.72
N VAL A 187 6.40 -3.09 -27.02
CA VAL A 187 5.35 -2.24 -27.57
C VAL A 187 4.20 -3.14 -28.00
N CYS A 188 2.99 -2.86 -27.52
CA CYS A 188 1.79 -3.61 -27.84
C CYS A 188 0.74 -2.69 -28.47
N ILE A 189 0.03 -3.17 -29.49
CA ILE A 189 -1.10 -2.49 -30.12
C ILE A 189 -2.34 -3.31 -29.83
N TRP A 190 -3.38 -2.65 -29.33
CA TRP A 190 -4.63 -3.25 -28.90
C TRP A 190 -5.78 -2.69 -29.75
N ASP A 191 -6.66 -3.54 -30.23
CA ASP A 191 -7.98 -3.13 -30.71
C ASP A 191 -8.99 -3.32 -29.58
N TRP A 192 -9.20 -2.25 -28.80
CA TRP A 192 -10.07 -2.28 -27.64
C TRP A 192 -11.56 -2.24 -27.97
N THR A 193 -11.92 -2.05 -29.24
CA THR A 193 -13.32 -2.07 -29.73
C THR A 193 -13.85 -3.48 -29.92
N ASN A 194 -12.95 -4.47 -29.98
CA ASN A 194 -13.26 -5.89 -30.04
C ASN A 194 -12.85 -6.52 -28.68
N ASP A 195 -13.63 -7.47 -28.18
CA ASP A 195 -13.37 -8.19 -26.92
C ASP A 195 -12.15 -9.15 -27.03
N CYS A 196 -11.02 -8.67 -27.55
CA CYS A 196 -9.79 -9.42 -27.67
C CYS A 196 -8.89 -9.14 -26.47
N HIS A 197 -8.56 -10.18 -25.70
CA HIS A 197 -7.62 -10.11 -24.58
C HIS A 197 -6.14 -10.16 -25.02
N GLU A 198 -5.88 -10.39 -26.30
CA GLU A 198 -4.52 -10.45 -26.86
C GLU A 198 -4.24 -9.22 -27.73
N PRO A 199 -3.00 -8.69 -27.70
CA PRO A 199 -2.65 -7.54 -28.54
C PRO A 199 -2.66 -7.94 -30.02
N LEU A 200 -3.13 -7.02 -30.89
CA LEU A 200 -3.04 -7.18 -32.35
C LEU A 200 -1.60 -7.35 -32.82
N TRP A 201 -0.70 -6.67 -32.16
CA TRP A 201 0.72 -6.70 -32.46
C TRP A 201 1.54 -6.46 -31.21
N LEU A 202 2.62 -7.24 -31.08
CA LEU A 202 3.58 -7.16 -29.98
C LEU A 202 4.99 -7.24 -30.55
N THR A 203 5.88 -6.35 -30.12
CA THR A 203 7.29 -6.41 -30.43
C THR A 203 8.14 -6.08 -29.20
N GLU A 204 9.18 -6.87 -29.01
CA GLU A 204 10.19 -6.61 -27.98
C GLU A 204 11.26 -5.67 -28.56
N LEU A 205 11.58 -4.61 -27.82
CA LEU A 205 12.60 -3.65 -28.21
C LEU A 205 13.99 -4.16 -27.84
N ARG A 206 14.93 -4.03 -28.78
CA ARG A 206 16.32 -4.39 -28.50
C ARG A 206 16.98 -3.36 -27.56
N PRO A 207 17.87 -3.78 -26.66
CA PRO A 207 18.56 -2.86 -25.76
C PRO A 207 19.35 -1.74 -26.46
N GLU A 208 19.74 -1.97 -27.72
CA GLU A 208 20.46 -0.99 -28.57
C GLU A 208 19.63 0.25 -28.89
N TYR A 209 18.28 0.15 -28.82
CA TYR A 209 17.35 1.24 -29.13
C TYR A 209 17.18 2.23 -27.98
N GLY A 210 17.88 2.03 -26.87
CA GLY A 210 17.72 2.84 -25.66
C GLY A 210 16.36 2.64 -25.01
N TYR A 211 16.22 3.13 -23.79
CA TYR A 211 14.98 3.03 -23.01
C TYR A 211 13.96 4.05 -23.50
N GLN A 212 12.88 3.58 -24.13
CA GLN A 212 11.80 4.42 -24.65
C GLN A 212 10.88 4.85 -23.51
N ASN A 213 10.46 6.14 -23.49
CA ASN A 213 9.62 6.70 -22.43
C ASN A 213 8.36 7.42 -22.95
N TYR A 214 8.19 7.48 -24.27
CA TYR A 214 7.06 8.15 -24.91
C TYR A 214 6.65 7.43 -26.18
N VAL A 215 5.35 7.39 -26.46
CA VAL A 215 4.79 6.81 -27.69
C VAL A 215 3.60 7.65 -28.19
N ILE A 216 3.48 7.81 -29.49
CA ILE A 216 2.36 8.55 -30.12
C ILE A 216 2.05 7.97 -31.50
N TYR A 217 0.77 7.98 -31.88
CA TYR A 217 0.31 7.75 -33.24
C TYR A 217 0.48 9.00 -34.11
N ASN A 218 0.63 8.80 -35.42
CA ASN A 218 0.48 9.88 -36.39
C ASN A 218 -1.02 10.27 -36.44
N PRO A 219 -1.38 11.55 -36.13
CA PRO A 219 -2.78 11.97 -36.10
C PRO A 219 -3.50 11.77 -37.45
N ASN A 220 -2.75 11.90 -38.56
CA ASN A 220 -3.31 11.77 -39.93
C ASN A 220 -3.28 10.35 -40.46
N ASN A 221 -2.53 9.42 -39.83
CA ASN A 221 -2.35 8.06 -40.33
C ASN A 221 -2.15 7.06 -39.19
N SER A 222 -3.21 6.32 -38.84
CA SER A 222 -3.21 5.31 -37.79
C SER A 222 -2.27 4.09 -38.05
N THR A 223 -1.69 4.02 -39.27
CA THR A 223 -0.71 2.97 -39.57
C THR A 223 0.71 3.33 -39.20
N GLN A 224 0.95 4.50 -38.63
CA GLN A 224 2.26 5.01 -38.26
C GLN A 224 2.33 5.37 -36.79
N LEU A 225 3.39 4.93 -36.14
CA LEU A 225 3.71 5.18 -34.75
C LEU A 225 5.11 5.75 -34.60
N LEU A 226 5.32 6.45 -33.50
CA LEU A 226 6.59 6.99 -33.07
C LEU A 226 6.81 6.69 -31.60
N SER A 227 7.98 6.18 -31.23
CA SER A 227 8.44 6.21 -29.83
C SER A 227 9.72 7.00 -29.69
N SER A 228 9.92 7.61 -28.55
CA SER A 228 11.13 8.40 -28.29
C SER A 228 11.71 8.13 -26.91
N SER A 229 13.06 8.21 -26.85
CA SER A 229 13.85 8.18 -25.62
C SER A 229 14.65 9.48 -25.52
N GLU A 230 15.41 9.64 -24.44
CA GLU A 230 16.35 10.76 -24.30
C GLU A 230 17.48 10.76 -25.35
N SER A 231 17.70 9.64 -26.03
CA SER A 231 18.84 9.47 -26.96
C SER A 231 18.44 9.05 -28.38
N GLN A 232 17.28 8.46 -28.58
CA GLN A 232 16.90 7.85 -29.86
C GLN A 232 15.40 8.00 -30.12
N VAL A 233 15.05 8.02 -31.41
CA VAL A 233 13.67 8.05 -31.91
C VAL A 233 13.46 6.83 -32.78
N LEU A 234 12.39 6.08 -32.52
CA LEU A 234 11.98 4.90 -33.26
C LEU A 234 10.71 5.20 -34.04
N PHE A 235 10.68 4.76 -35.26
CA PHE A 235 9.52 4.88 -36.13
C PHE A 235 8.97 3.51 -36.52
N TYR A 236 7.65 3.36 -36.48
CA TYR A 236 6.94 2.14 -36.80
C TYR A 236 5.95 2.41 -37.95
N SER A 237 5.90 1.53 -38.93
CA SER A 237 4.94 1.62 -40.03
C SER A 237 4.40 0.25 -40.40
N THR A 238 3.12 0.14 -40.72
CA THR A 238 2.53 -1.11 -41.21
C THR A 238 2.95 -1.36 -42.66
N VAL A 239 3.43 -2.60 -42.89
CA VAL A 239 3.67 -3.11 -44.25
C VAL A 239 2.40 -3.74 -44.78
N SER A 240 2.32 -3.92 -46.08
CA SER A 240 1.21 -4.49 -46.84
C SER A 240 0.69 -5.87 -46.37
N SER A 241 1.43 -6.53 -45.45
CA SER A 241 1.07 -7.79 -44.80
C SER A 241 0.28 -7.62 -43.49
N GLY A 242 0.02 -6.39 -43.06
CA GLY A 242 -0.66 -6.12 -41.78
C GLY A 242 0.25 -6.22 -40.53
N THR A 243 1.55 -6.44 -40.72
CA THR A 243 2.55 -6.40 -39.66
C THR A 243 3.22 -5.03 -39.60
N PHE A 244 3.56 -4.57 -38.39
CA PHE A 244 4.34 -3.35 -38.21
C PHE A 244 5.84 -3.66 -38.35
N ASP A 245 6.55 -2.92 -39.20
CA ASP A 245 8.01 -2.94 -39.26
C ASP A 245 8.58 -1.79 -38.44
N LEU A 246 9.65 -2.10 -37.69
CA LEU A 246 10.36 -1.17 -36.87
C LEU A 246 11.58 -0.61 -37.61
N TYR A 247 11.64 0.70 -37.73
CA TYR A 247 12.79 1.41 -38.28
C TYR A 247 13.48 2.20 -37.15
N CYS A 248 14.73 1.92 -36.89
CA CYS A 248 15.54 2.65 -35.92
C CYS A 248 16.52 3.58 -36.61
N GLU A 249 16.50 4.85 -36.26
CA GLU A 249 17.53 5.78 -36.66
C GLU A 249 18.42 6.20 -35.48
N THR A 250 19.67 5.79 -35.55
CA THR A 250 20.71 6.12 -34.58
C THR A 250 21.60 7.23 -35.12
N HIS A 251 21.24 8.48 -34.96
CA HIS A 251 22.18 9.55 -35.10
C HIS A 251 22.78 9.91 -33.73
N LYS A 252 24.10 9.93 -33.63
CA LYS A 252 24.81 10.51 -32.47
C LYS A 252 24.58 12.00 -32.50
N LEU A 253 23.56 12.44 -31.75
CA LEU A 253 23.07 13.80 -31.74
C LEU A 253 23.97 14.72 -30.92
N ALA A 254 24.42 15.80 -31.55
CA ALA A 254 25.28 16.83 -30.93
C ALA A 254 24.52 17.82 -30.03
N GLY A 255 23.25 17.53 -29.66
CA GLY A 255 22.34 18.51 -29.05
C GLY A 255 21.90 18.23 -27.61
N GLY A 256 22.44 17.24 -26.90
CA GLY A 256 22.01 16.89 -25.54
C GLY A 256 20.75 15.98 -25.50
N PRO A 257 20.17 15.71 -24.30
CA PRO A 257 19.02 14.85 -24.15
C PRO A 257 17.79 15.36 -24.93
N LEU A 258 17.06 14.42 -25.54
CA LEU A 258 15.85 14.70 -26.31
C LEU A 258 14.64 14.80 -25.40
N SER A 259 13.65 15.58 -25.81
CA SER A 259 12.30 15.61 -25.26
C SER A 259 11.34 14.86 -26.20
N PRO A 260 10.07 14.58 -25.79
CA PRO A 260 9.13 13.83 -26.60
C PRO A 260 8.97 14.38 -28.01
N SER A 261 9.04 13.47 -29.03
CA SER A 261 8.90 13.81 -30.43
C SER A 261 7.43 13.83 -30.85
N VAL A 262 7.07 14.66 -31.82
CA VAL A 262 5.73 14.76 -32.36
C VAL A 262 5.72 14.74 -33.89
N PHE A 263 4.59 14.29 -34.46
CA PHE A 263 4.37 14.39 -35.88
C PHE A 263 4.02 15.84 -36.26
N HIS A 264 4.51 16.27 -37.40
CA HIS A 264 4.13 17.53 -38.05
C HIS A 264 2.85 17.32 -38.85
N TRP A 265 2.01 18.35 -39.04
CA TRP A 265 0.78 18.26 -39.84
C TRP A 265 0.99 17.85 -41.32
N ARG A 266 2.23 18.01 -41.84
CA ARG A 266 2.60 17.41 -43.12
C ARG A 266 2.98 15.95 -42.89
N GLU A 267 2.40 15.03 -43.62
CA GLU A 267 2.42 13.57 -43.41
C GLU A 267 3.84 12.96 -43.25
N PHE A 268 4.87 13.63 -43.75
CA PHE A 268 6.21 13.04 -43.79
C PHE A 268 7.25 13.76 -42.92
N ARG A 269 6.83 14.48 -41.90
CA ARG A 269 7.75 15.22 -41.00
C ARG A 269 7.55 14.89 -39.54
N ILE A 270 8.68 14.71 -38.85
CA ILE A 270 8.71 14.56 -37.38
C ILE A 270 9.55 15.70 -36.82
N LEU A 271 9.15 16.20 -35.67
CA LEU A 271 9.82 17.21 -34.90
C LEU A 271 10.27 16.63 -33.58
N THR A 272 11.57 16.71 -33.31
CA THR A 272 12.19 16.23 -32.07
C THR A 272 12.87 17.38 -31.36
N PRO A 273 12.36 17.85 -30.23
CA PRO A 273 13.00 18.92 -29.45
C PRO A 273 14.12 18.36 -28.59
N SER A 274 15.14 19.22 -28.36
CA SER A 274 16.27 18.94 -27.47
C SER A 274 16.22 19.88 -26.26
N ARG A 275 16.75 19.41 -25.15
CA ARG A 275 16.95 20.23 -23.93
C ARG A 275 17.96 21.40 -24.16
N ALA A 276 18.57 21.49 -25.33
CA ALA A 276 19.39 22.63 -25.71
C ALA A 276 18.63 23.77 -26.41
N GLY A 277 17.28 23.72 -26.49
CA GLY A 277 16.47 24.72 -27.21
C GLY A 277 16.49 24.54 -28.73
N VAL A 278 16.91 23.40 -29.21
CA VAL A 278 17.07 23.07 -30.64
C VAL A 278 15.97 22.09 -31.03
N ILE A 279 15.43 22.25 -32.25
CA ILE A 279 14.51 21.28 -32.87
C ILE A 279 15.22 20.58 -34.03
N MET A 280 15.08 19.28 -34.07
CA MET A 280 15.44 18.45 -35.22
C MET A 280 14.22 18.16 -36.04
N VAL A 281 14.31 18.45 -37.34
CA VAL A 281 13.23 18.18 -38.30
C VAL A 281 13.64 17.00 -39.18
N TRP A 282 12.88 15.92 -39.12
CA TRP A 282 13.08 14.70 -39.90
C TRP A 282 12.14 14.74 -41.08
N ASP A 283 12.65 14.72 -42.31
CA ASP A 283 11.85 14.57 -43.53
C ASP A 283 11.82 13.08 -43.92
N LEU A 284 10.62 12.48 -43.86
CA LEU A 284 10.37 11.08 -44.25
C LEU A 284 10.02 11.03 -45.74
N THR A 285 11.00 11.20 -46.64
CA THR A 285 10.75 11.06 -48.08
C THR A 285 10.57 9.59 -48.46
N GLN A 286 9.59 9.29 -49.29
CA GLN A 286 9.32 7.97 -49.86
C GLN A 286 10.30 7.67 -51.02
N ASP A 287 11.59 7.80 -50.86
CA ASP A 287 12.52 7.24 -51.82
C ASP A 287 12.68 5.74 -51.56
N LEU A 288 11.92 4.95 -52.26
CA LEU A 288 12.01 3.50 -52.32
C LEU A 288 13.30 3.11 -52.99
N ASP A 289 14.34 2.91 -52.22
CA ASP A 289 15.50 2.18 -52.69
C ASP A 289 15.13 0.77 -53.18
N SER A 290 15.92 0.20 -54.10
CA SER A 290 15.76 -1.12 -54.70
C SER A 290 15.52 -2.29 -53.73
N ASN A 291 15.56 -2.04 -52.42
CA ASN A 291 15.30 -2.99 -51.35
C ASN A 291 14.05 -2.68 -50.49
N GLN A 292 13.12 -1.77 -50.94
CA GLN A 292 11.90 -1.34 -50.20
C GLN A 292 12.20 -0.74 -48.81
N ARG A 293 13.37 -0.19 -48.59
CA ARG A 293 13.68 0.52 -47.34
C ARG A 293 13.49 2.02 -47.55
N LEU A 294 12.80 2.65 -46.60
CA LEU A 294 12.68 4.11 -46.52
C LEU A 294 14.08 4.70 -46.30
N SER A 295 14.58 5.49 -47.25
CA SER A 295 15.84 6.24 -47.12
C SER A 295 15.56 7.59 -46.45
N ARG A 296 16.33 7.96 -45.45
CA ARG A 296 16.12 9.13 -44.59
C ARG A 296 17.38 9.98 -44.51
N ASP A 297 17.59 10.84 -45.48
CA ASP A 297 18.87 11.55 -45.58
C ASP A 297 18.86 13.03 -45.13
N HIS A 298 17.72 13.57 -44.68
CA HIS A 298 17.68 15.01 -44.39
C HIS A 298 17.16 15.33 -42.98
N VAL A 299 18.08 15.38 -42.01
CA VAL A 299 17.83 15.98 -40.69
C VAL A 299 18.24 17.44 -40.70
N LYS A 300 17.31 18.34 -40.53
CA LYS A 300 17.58 19.78 -40.32
C LYS A 300 17.62 20.06 -38.83
N ILE A 301 18.70 20.69 -38.36
CA ILE A 301 18.85 21.12 -36.98
C ILE A 301 18.63 22.64 -36.92
N ILE A 302 17.63 23.07 -36.15
CA ILE A 302 17.25 24.49 -36.05
C ILE A 302 17.32 24.93 -34.60
N SER A 303 18.10 25.92 -34.29
CA SER A 303 18.09 26.58 -32.98
C SER A 303 16.86 27.48 -32.88
N LEU A 304 15.90 27.10 -32.06
CA LEU A 304 14.60 27.78 -32.00
C LEU A 304 14.55 28.81 -30.86
N GLN A 305 15.08 28.47 -29.69
CA GLN A 305 15.04 29.30 -28.51
C GLN A 305 16.27 29.08 -27.62
N GLU A 306 16.50 30.01 -26.66
CA GLU A 306 17.63 29.93 -25.75
C GLU A 306 17.44 28.95 -24.61
N HIS A 307 16.18 28.66 -24.22
CA HIS A 307 15.84 27.84 -23.06
C HIS A 307 15.50 26.42 -23.49
N PRO A 308 15.81 25.43 -22.62
CA PRO A 308 15.45 24.03 -22.85
C PRO A 308 13.95 23.83 -23.11
N ILE A 309 13.63 23.13 -24.20
CA ILE A 309 12.24 22.77 -24.53
C ILE A 309 11.85 21.53 -23.72
N THR A 310 10.80 21.64 -22.92
CA THR A 310 10.25 20.54 -22.12
C THR A 310 9.08 19.86 -22.82
N VAL A 311 8.26 20.65 -23.49
CA VAL A 311 7.04 20.18 -24.18
C VAL A 311 7.01 20.75 -25.60
N LEU A 312 6.65 19.91 -26.55
CA LEU A 312 6.38 20.28 -27.93
C LEU A 312 5.02 19.73 -28.32
N THR A 313 4.18 20.57 -28.90
CA THR A 313 2.89 20.15 -29.48
C THR A 313 2.65 20.89 -30.79
N VAL A 314 1.82 20.29 -31.63
CA VAL A 314 1.46 20.82 -32.95
C VAL A 314 -0.05 21.00 -33.02
N VAL A 315 -0.51 22.20 -33.22
CA VAL A 315 -1.95 22.55 -33.25
C VAL A 315 -2.20 23.63 -34.29
N ASP A 316 -3.23 23.50 -35.10
CA ASP A 316 -3.70 24.49 -36.08
C ASP A 316 -2.59 25.07 -37.00
N ASN A 317 -1.72 24.21 -37.51
CA ASN A 317 -0.56 24.57 -38.31
C ASN A 317 0.46 25.46 -37.55
N CYS A 318 0.43 25.46 -36.23
CA CYS A 318 1.42 26.12 -35.41
C CYS A 318 2.22 25.09 -34.60
N ILE A 319 3.48 25.38 -34.38
CA ILE A 319 4.36 24.63 -33.47
C ILE A 319 4.37 25.39 -32.14
N VAL A 320 4.02 24.70 -31.08
CA VAL A 320 3.96 25.29 -29.74
C VAL A 320 4.97 24.63 -28.84
N THR A 321 5.80 25.44 -28.17
CA THR A 321 6.80 24.94 -27.22
C THR A 321 6.54 25.44 -25.81
N GLY A 322 6.76 24.57 -24.82
CA GLY A 322 6.89 24.93 -23.41
C GLY A 322 8.34 24.78 -22.98
N ASP A 323 8.83 25.66 -22.10
CA ASP A 323 10.22 25.64 -21.66
C ASP A 323 10.39 25.49 -20.13
N THR A 324 11.64 25.38 -19.71
CA THR A 324 12.02 25.24 -18.29
C THR A 324 11.78 26.50 -17.45
N ARG A 325 11.51 27.67 -18.09
CA ARG A 325 11.18 28.93 -17.41
C ARG A 325 9.68 29.21 -17.36
N GLY A 326 8.84 28.27 -17.80
CA GLY A 326 7.41 28.47 -17.83
C GLY A 326 6.90 29.34 -18.98
N HIS A 327 7.70 29.55 -20.04
CA HIS A 327 7.29 30.30 -21.22
C HIS A 327 6.62 29.36 -22.23
N VAL A 328 5.59 29.88 -22.89
CA VAL A 328 4.92 29.20 -24.01
C VAL A 328 5.12 30.04 -25.26
N ASN A 329 5.72 29.44 -26.29
CA ASN A 329 6.03 30.11 -27.54
C ASN A 329 5.33 29.44 -28.69
N PHE A 330 4.80 30.26 -29.65
CA PHE A 330 4.09 29.79 -30.84
C PHE A 330 4.90 30.18 -32.08
N TYR A 331 5.13 29.22 -32.96
CA TYR A 331 5.89 29.37 -34.18
C TYR A 331 5.04 28.97 -35.40
N ASP A 332 5.31 29.58 -36.54
CA ASP A 332 4.74 29.21 -37.82
C ASP A 332 5.46 27.99 -38.47
N GLU A 333 5.01 27.63 -39.66
CA GLU A 333 5.64 26.57 -40.45
C GLU A 333 7.13 26.81 -40.77
N ASN A 334 7.55 28.08 -40.85
CA ASN A 334 8.92 28.48 -41.14
C ASN A 334 9.77 28.64 -39.86
N MET A 335 9.25 28.20 -38.70
CA MET A 335 9.88 28.35 -37.40
C MET A 335 10.08 29.84 -36.98
N LEU A 336 9.22 30.73 -37.49
CA LEU A 336 9.21 32.13 -37.07
C LEU A 336 8.27 32.31 -35.87
N LEU A 337 8.71 33.04 -34.87
CA LEU A 337 7.94 33.29 -33.65
C LEU A 337 6.73 34.18 -33.97
N LEU A 338 5.51 33.65 -33.70
CA LEU A 338 4.24 34.37 -33.91
C LEU A 338 3.79 35.12 -32.66
N THR A 339 3.78 34.42 -31.52
CA THR A 339 3.38 34.98 -30.22
C THR A 339 4.01 34.20 -29.08
N TRP A 340 4.06 34.83 -27.90
CA TRP A 340 4.63 34.18 -26.71
C TRP A 340 3.93 34.62 -25.43
N PHE A 341 3.99 33.74 -24.40
CA PHE A 341 3.47 33.99 -23.06
C PHE A 341 4.60 33.78 -22.05
N THR A 342 5.15 34.89 -21.51
CA THR A 342 6.19 34.88 -20.48
C THR A 342 5.67 35.30 -19.10
N GLN A 343 4.44 35.80 -19.04
CA GLN A 343 3.84 36.39 -17.85
C GLN A 343 3.10 35.37 -16.96
N LEU A 344 3.16 34.10 -17.33
CA LEU A 344 2.42 33.04 -16.62
C LEU A 344 3.01 32.76 -15.22
N ASN A 345 4.24 33.16 -14.97
CA ASN A 345 4.99 32.92 -13.72
C ASN A 345 4.97 31.43 -13.30
N LEU A 346 5.21 30.55 -14.25
CA LEU A 346 5.24 29.10 -14.05
C LEU A 346 6.69 28.62 -13.97
N ASP A 347 6.90 27.54 -13.24
CA ASP A 347 8.09 26.71 -13.29
C ASP A 347 8.08 25.81 -14.56
N PRO A 348 9.04 24.89 -14.78
CA PRO A 348 9.09 24.06 -15.98
C PRO A 348 7.74 23.51 -16.40
N ILE A 349 7.38 23.71 -17.66
CA ILE A 349 6.11 23.25 -18.22
C ILE A 349 6.17 21.74 -18.42
N VAL A 350 5.13 21.03 -17.99
CA VAL A 350 4.98 19.58 -18.12
C VAL A 350 4.01 19.23 -19.24
N SER A 351 2.91 19.98 -19.40
CA SER A 351 1.97 19.76 -20.51
C SER A 351 1.30 21.02 -20.99
N ILE A 352 0.91 21.00 -22.25
CA ILE A 352 0.08 22.04 -22.90
C ILE A 352 -1.04 21.30 -23.60
N SER A 353 -2.29 21.62 -23.26
CA SER A 353 -3.48 21.01 -23.84
C SER A 353 -4.43 22.09 -24.37
N PHE A 354 -4.84 21.95 -25.62
CA PHE A 354 -5.73 22.88 -26.31
C PHE A 354 -7.19 22.45 -26.21
N SER A 355 -8.12 23.40 -26.24
CA SER A 355 -9.55 23.16 -26.40
C SER A 355 -9.86 22.47 -27.73
N LYS A 356 -11.02 21.81 -27.84
CA LYS A 356 -11.48 21.16 -29.08
C LYS A 356 -11.55 22.18 -30.23
N GLU A 357 -11.35 21.69 -31.47
CA GLU A 357 -11.50 22.51 -32.68
C GLU A 357 -12.86 23.16 -32.76
N PHE A 358 -12.89 24.46 -33.10
CA PHE A 358 -14.11 25.05 -33.63
C PHE A 358 -14.37 24.47 -35.02
N GLU A 359 -15.63 24.18 -35.36
CA GLU A 359 -16.01 23.87 -36.73
C GLU A 359 -15.62 25.09 -37.56
N ARG A 360 -14.63 24.92 -38.45
CA ARG A 360 -14.21 25.99 -39.36
C ARG A 360 -15.33 26.24 -40.34
N GLU A 361 -15.83 27.47 -40.40
CA GLU A 361 -16.72 27.91 -41.48
C GLU A 361 -15.91 27.85 -42.78
N TYR A 362 -16.47 27.16 -43.77
CA TYR A 362 -15.95 27.21 -45.12
C TYR A 362 -16.13 28.64 -45.63
N LEU A 363 -15.09 29.23 -46.23
CA LEU A 363 -15.21 30.48 -46.95
C LEU A 363 -16.25 30.31 -48.09
N GLU A 364 -16.93 31.41 -48.48
CA GLU A 364 -17.98 31.39 -49.50
C GLU A 364 -17.51 30.77 -50.85
N ASP A 365 -16.23 30.64 -51.11
CA ASP A 365 -15.59 30.01 -52.27
C ASP A 365 -15.22 28.53 -52.08
N GLY A 366 -15.58 27.92 -50.92
CA GLY A 366 -15.37 26.48 -50.65
C GLY A 366 -13.92 26.09 -50.33
N THR A 367 -13.03 27.06 -50.13
CA THR A 367 -11.65 26.84 -49.70
C THR A 367 -11.52 26.93 -48.18
N LEU A 368 -10.79 26.01 -47.56
CA LEU A 368 -10.44 26.08 -46.13
C LEU A 368 -9.47 27.24 -45.92
N ASP A 369 -9.80 28.12 -44.95
CA ASP A 369 -8.87 29.17 -44.56
C ASP A 369 -7.60 28.57 -43.99
N THR A 370 -6.48 28.67 -44.73
CA THR A 370 -5.17 28.11 -44.36
C THR A 370 -4.36 29.01 -43.46
N LYS A 371 -4.89 30.18 -43.07
CA LYS A 371 -4.17 31.03 -42.09
C LYS A 371 -4.17 30.40 -40.70
N PRO A 372 -3.05 30.44 -40.00
CA PRO A 372 -2.99 29.93 -38.63
C PRO A 372 -3.94 30.76 -37.76
N VAL A 373 -5.01 30.13 -37.31
CA VAL A 373 -5.98 30.73 -36.38
C VAL A 373 -5.48 30.52 -34.98
N LEU A 374 -4.80 31.50 -34.43
CA LEU A 374 -4.37 31.59 -33.01
C LEU A 374 -5.58 31.94 -32.14
N GLY A 375 -6.58 31.06 -32.09
CA GLY A 375 -7.86 31.35 -31.41
C GLY A 375 -8.23 30.38 -30.30
N ARG A 376 -7.58 29.22 -30.23
CA ARG A 376 -7.95 28.21 -29.22
C ARG A 376 -7.41 28.54 -27.85
N ASN A 377 -8.27 28.47 -26.87
CA ASN A 377 -7.85 28.45 -25.46
C ASN A 377 -7.03 27.22 -25.13
N PHE A 378 -6.16 27.34 -24.16
CA PHE A 378 -5.32 26.21 -23.72
C PHE A 378 -5.06 26.21 -22.22
N VAL A 379 -4.72 25.04 -21.69
CA VAL A 379 -4.31 24.81 -20.30
C VAL A 379 -2.85 24.39 -20.29
N VAL A 380 -2.10 24.97 -19.36
CA VAL A 380 -0.69 24.67 -19.12
C VAL A 380 -0.53 24.11 -17.71
N SER A 381 0.17 23.00 -17.56
CA SER A 381 0.60 22.49 -16.25
C SER A 381 2.10 22.64 -16.04
N SER A 382 2.50 22.89 -14.81
CA SER A 382 3.91 23.02 -14.40
C SER A 382 4.35 21.89 -13.47
N SER A 383 5.66 21.72 -13.32
CA SER A 383 6.28 20.78 -12.38
C SER A 383 5.96 21.07 -10.90
N THR A 384 5.47 22.27 -10.60
CA THR A 384 5.04 22.68 -9.25
C THR A 384 3.53 22.52 -9.01
N SER A 385 2.86 21.64 -9.78
CA SER A 385 1.42 21.37 -9.66
C SER A 385 0.52 22.60 -9.84
N ALA A 386 1.00 23.64 -10.55
CA ALA A 386 0.19 24.76 -10.98
C ALA A 386 -0.45 24.46 -12.35
N VAL A 387 -1.75 24.71 -12.46
CA VAL A 387 -2.53 24.57 -13.69
C VAL A 387 -3.11 25.93 -14.04
N VAL A 388 -2.79 26.43 -15.23
CA VAL A 388 -3.18 27.77 -15.70
C VAL A 388 -3.96 27.64 -17.00
N HIS A 389 -5.12 28.28 -17.06
CA HIS A 389 -5.92 28.46 -18.28
C HIS A 389 -5.60 29.79 -18.96
N VAL A 390 -5.35 29.75 -20.26
CA VAL A 390 -5.10 30.91 -21.10
C VAL A 390 -6.24 31.06 -22.09
N ASN A 391 -6.91 32.21 -22.04
CA ASN A 391 -7.91 32.60 -23.03
C ASN A 391 -7.25 33.45 -24.12
N MET A 392 -7.21 32.91 -25.32
CA MET A 392 -6.52 33.53 -26.45
C MET A 392 -7.24 34.78 -26.99
N GLU A 393 -8.59 34.74 -27.02
CA GLU A 393 -9.40 35.85 -27.51
C GLU A 393 -9.22 37.13 -26.68
N ARG A 394 -9.18 36.96 -25.34
CA ARG A 394 -9.08 38.07 -24.39
C ARG A 394 -7.64 38.35 -23.99
N SER A 395 -6.69 37.55 -24.43
CA SER A 395 -5.28 37.58 -23.97
C SER A 395 -5.15 37.64 -22.46
N THR A 396 -6.01 36.86 -21.74
CA THR A 396 -6.03 36.77 -20.28
C THR A 396 -5.70 35.39 -19.83
N TRP A 397 -5.08 35.30 -18.64
CA TRP A 397 -4.79 34.03 -18.03
C TRP A 397 -5.28 33.99 -16.58
N ARG A 398 -5.60 32.79 -16.09
CA ARG A 398 -5.98 32.56 -14.69
C ARG A 398 -5.44 31.25 -14.18
N VAL A 399 -5.01 31.22 -12.93
CA VAL A 399 -4.63 29.99 -12.23
C VAL A 399 -5.91 29.25 -11.88
N LEU A 400 -6.03 27.97 -12.31
CA LEU A 400 -7.16 27.09 -12.02
C LEU A 400 -6.92 26.27 -10.75
N LEU A 401 -5.71 25.71 -10.64
CA LEU A 401 -5.28 24.92 -9.50
C LEU A 401 -3.86 25.32 -9.13
N GLN A 402 -3.59 25.37 -7.84
CA GLN A 402 -2.25 25.50 -7.29
C GLN A 402 -2.15 24.61 -6.05
N GLU A 403 -1.76 23.36 -6.31
CA GLU A 403 -1.70 22.34 -5.28
C GLU A 403 -0.27 22.19 -4.73
N ASN A 404 -0.14 21.37 -3.68
CA ASN A 404 1.16 21.04 -3.13
C ASN A 404 1.89 20.06 -4.05
N CYS A 405 3.16 20.33 -4.31
CA CYS A 405 4.06 19.44 -5.04
C CYS A 405 5.02 18.69 -4.12
N ASP A 406 5.01 19.01 -2.83
CA ASP A 406 5.89 18.39 -1.84
C ASP A 406 5.15 17.33 -1.02
N PRO A 407 5.86 16.29 -0.55
CA PRO A 407 5.29 15.24 0.28
C PRO A 407 4.51 15.76 1.48
N LEU A 408 3.31 15.19 1.70
CA LEU A 408 2.43 15.55 2.80
C LEU A 408 2.65 14.59 3.98
N HIS A 409 2.99 15.13 5.14
CA HIS A 409 3.30 14.32 6.33
C HIS A 409 2.36 14.55 7.50
N ALA A 410 1.55 15.61 7.46
CA ALA A 410 0.69 15.98 8.56
C ALA A 410 -0.73 16.32 8.08
N VAL A 411 -1.72 15.74 8.77
CA VAL A 411 -3.15 16.03 8.56
C VAL A 411 -3.86 16.01 9.89
N ALA A 412 -4.58 17.10 10.20
CA ALA A 412 -5.40 17.19 11.42
C ALA A 412 -6.77 17.82 11.11
N CYS A 413 -7.82 17.30 11.74
CA CYS A 413 -9.17 17.85 11.64
C CYS A 413 -9.48 18.79 12.79
N HIS A 414 -10.18 19.88 12.48
CA HIS A 414 -10.68 20.79 13.49
C HIS A 414 -11.79 20.11 14.30
N PRO A 415 -11.79 20.20 15.66
CA PRO A 415 -12.70 19.45 16.51
C PRO A 415 -14.16 19.91 16.47
N LYS A 416 -14.50 21.01 15.78
CA LYS A 416 -15.85 21.57 15.73
C LYS A 416 -16.28 22.16 14.39
N GLN A 417 -15.36 22.42 13.50
CA GLN A 417 -15.61 23.05 12.19
C GLN A 417 -15.28 22.07 11.08
N PRO A 418 -15.88 22.19 9.90
CA PRO A 418 -15.60 21.33 8.76
C PRO A 418 -14.27 21.70 8.08
N ALA A 419 -13.21 21.80 8.87
CA ALA A 419 -11.90 22.23 8.42
C ALA A 419 -10.83 21.17 8.71
N VAL A 420 -9.94 20.95 7.75
CA VAL A 420 -8.78 20.09 7.86
C VAL A 420 -7.51 20.88 7.56
N ALA A 421 -6.51 20.77 8.42
CA ALA A 421 -5.18 21.28 8.21
C ALA A 421 -4.33 20.25 7.49
N MET A 422 -3.54 20.67 6.52
CA MET A 422 -2.65 19.81 5.71
C MET A 422 -1.27 20.48 5.66
N GLY A 423 -0.25 19.74 6.12
CA GLY A 423 1.12 20.19 6.19
C GLY A 423 2.07 19.38 5.33
N ASN A 424 2.97 20.03 4.60
CA ASN A 424 3.95 19.39 3.74
C ASN A 424 5.39 19.54 4.26
N CYS A 425 6.33 18.78 3.68
CA CYS A 425 7.73 18.80 4.08
C CYS A 425 8.44 20.14 3.79
N SER A 426 7.93 21.01 2.90
CA SER A 426 8.48 22.36 2.70
C SER A 426 8.06 23.40 3.76
N GLY A 427 7.29 22.98 4.78
CA GLY A 427 6.77 23.85 5.82
C GLY A 427 5.54 24.66 5.43
N SER A 428 4.92 24.35 4.29
CA SER A 428 3.67 24.97 3.86
C SER A 428 2.49 24.32 4.59
N LEU A 429 1.58 25.13 5.09
CA LEU A 429 0.38 24.72 5.79
C LEU A 429 -0.86 25.30 5.10
N LYS A 430 -1.84 24.44 4.81
CA LYS A 430 -3.13 24.83 4.23
C LYS A 430 -4.25 24.38 5.15
N ILE A 431 -5.29 25.22 5.31
CA ILE A 431 -6.58 24.83 5.93
C ILE A 431 -7.64 24.81 4.84
N TRP A 432 -8.32 23.68 4.71
CA TRP A 432 -9.32 23.42 3.70
C TRP A 432 -10.67 23.08 4.34
N ASP A 433 -11.74 23.68 3.81
CA ASP A 433 -13.11 23.34 4.18
C ASP A 433 -13.58 22.16 3.32
N TYR A 434 -13.82 21.01 3.98
CA TYR A 434 -14.17 19.78 3.27
C TYR A 434 -15.65 19.69 2.86
N ARG A 435 -16.53 20.58 3.38
CA ARG A 435 -17.93 20.65 2.96
C ARG A 435 -18.10 21.59 1.77
N GLU A 436 -17.54 22.78 1.86
CA GLU A 436 -17.61 23.80 0.80
C GLU A 436 -16.54 23.59 -0.29
N LYS A 437 -15.61 22.65 -0.10
CA LYS A 437 -14.57 22.27 -1.07
C LYS A 437 -13.67 23.44 -1.50
N HIS A 438 -13.32 24.31 -0.56
CA HIS A 438 -12.43 25.46 -0.84
C HIS A 438 -11.37 25.64 0.26
N HIS A 439 -10.28 26.27 -0.14
CA HIS A 439 -9.23 26.64 0.80
C HIS A 439 -9.65 27.84 1.64
N LEU A 440 -9.75 27.64 2.95
CA LEU A 440 -10.02 28.72 3.88
C LEU A 440 -8.79 29.62 4.04
N ARG A 441 -7.61 29.04 4.14
CA ARG A 441 -6.35 29.74 4.37
C ARG A 441 -5.15 28.93 3.86
N CYS A 442 -4.17 29.67 3.33
CA CYS A 442 -2.87 29.11 2.95
C CYS A 442 -1.79 29.98 3.55
N ASN A 443 -0.89 29.40 4.32
CA ASN A 443 0.32 30.07 4.76
C ASN A 443 1.49 29.57 3.89
N LEU A 444 1.64 30.21 2.73
CA LEU A 444 2.76 29.98 1.82
C LEU A 444 3.94 30.81 2.30
N LYS A 445 4.88 30.21 3.04
CA LYS A 445 6.21 30.78 3.34
C LYS A 445 6.28 32.10 4.12
N SER A 446 5.29 32.50 4.91
CA SER A 446 5.40 33.76 5.65
C SER A 446 5.90 33.53 7.09
N GLY A 447 7.19 33.74 7.31
CA GLY A 447 7.81 33.93 8.63
C GLY A 447 8.46 32.72 9.25
N LEU A 448 8.35 31.52 8.68
CA LEU A 448 9.15 30.35 9.04
C LEU A 448 10.48 30.41 8.28
N LYS A 449 11.58 30.27 8.99
CA LYS A 449 12.93 30.26 8.36
C LYS A 449 13.01 29.16 7.32
N ASP A 450 13.61 29.42 6.17
CA ASP A 450 13.83 28.45 5.11
C ASP A 450 14.47 27.17 5.69
N GLY A 451 13.84 25.99 5.41
CA GLY A 451 14.39 24.69 5.79
C GLY A 451 13.67 23.92 6.91
N PHE A 452 12.49 24.34 7.36
CA PHE A 452 11.70 23.59 8.33
C PHE A 452 10.77 22.60 7.63
N GLU A 453 11.09 21.30 7.68
CA GLU A 453 10.19 20.24 7.25
C GLU A 453 9.10 20.00 8.32
N LEU A 454 7.83 20.03 7.93
CA LEU A 454 6.70 19.82 8.82
C LEU A 454 6.37 18.33 8.90
N ASN A 455 6.45 17.73 10.10
CA ASN A 455 6.26 16.30 10.31
C ASN A 455 4.98 15.94 11.06
N ALA A 456 4.42 16.84 11.85
CA ALA A 456 3.22 16.56 12.62
C ALA A 456 2.43 17.84 12.89
N ASP A 457 1.10 17.72 12.88
CA ASP A 457 0.19 18.78 13.31
C ASP A 457 -0.95 18.20 14.17
N THR A 458 -1.57 19.03 15.00
CA THR A 458 -2.74 18.67 15.78
C THR A 458 -3.47 19.90 16.29
N PHE A 459 -4.81 19.88 16.26
CA PHE A 459 -5.65 20.91 16.85
C PHE A 459 -5.87 20.70 18.34
N SER A 460 -6.03 21.81 19.06
CA SER A 460 -6.44 21.75 20.47
C SER A 460 -7.83 21.12 20.63
N SER A 461 -7.94 20.10 21.49
CA SER A 461 -9.06 19.14 21.54
C SER A 461 -10.43 19.76 21.84
N ARG A 462 -10.50 20.86 22.61
CA ARG A 462 -11.78 21.39 23.13
C ARG A 462 -12.40 22.51 22.30
N ALA A 463 -11.61 23.43 21.80
CA ALA A 463 -12.07 24.63 21.11
C ALA A 463 -11.53 24.80 19.69
N GLY A 464 -10.49 24.04 19.32
CA GLY A 464 -9.84 24.18 18.02
C GLY A 464 -9.09 25.52 17.82
N ARG A 465 -8.91 26.31 18.89
CA ARG A 465 -8.31 27.64 18.81
C ARG A 465 -6.85 27.62 18.38
N TYR A 466 -6.12 26.63 18.85
CA TYR A 466 -4.70 26.46 18.56
C TYR A 466 -4.44 25.27 17.66
N LEU A 467 -3.55 25.45 16.70
CA LEU A 467 -2.95 24.40 15.90
C LEU A 467 -1.48 24.29 16.31
N ALA A 468 -1.10 23.17 16.89
CA ALA A 468 0.31 22.88 17.17
C ALA A 468 0.94 22.24 15.96
N VAL A 469 2.13 22.71 15.57
CA VAL A 469 2.87 22.23 14.41
C VAL A 469 4.27 21.83 14.87
N GLY A 470 4.68 20.60 14.55
CA GLY A 470 5.98 20.04 14.87
C GLY A 470 6.83 19.82 13.63
N PHE A 471 8.09 20.15 13.73
CA PHE A 471 9.04 20.15 12.62
C PHE A 471 10.11 19.06 12.76
N ALA A 472 10.71 18.70 11.62
CA ALA A 472 11.88 17.81 11.59
C ALA A 472 13.10 18.38 12.35
N SER A 473 13.18 19.70 12.51
CA SER A 473 14.19 20.37 13.32
C SER A 473 14.00 20.23 14.82
N GLY A 474 12.89 19.65 15.30
CA GLY A 474 12.50 19.59 16.71
C GLY A 474 11.75 20.83 17.21
N ALA A 475 11.54 21.82 16.37
CA ALA A 475 10.76 23.00 16.72
C ALA A 475 9.28 22.67 16.88
N VAL A 476 8.61 23.33 17.83
CA VAL A 476 7.17 23.28 18.04
C VAL A 476 6.61 24.69 17.99
N HIS A 477 5.69 24.95 17.09
CA HIS A 477 5.02 26.24 16.96
C HIS A 477 3.54 26.10 17.28
N PHE A 478 2.99 27.03 18.05
CA PHE A 478 1.55 27.14 18.30
C PHE A 478 1.00 28.26 17.45
N LEU A 479 0.11 27.90 16.53
CA LEU A 479 -0.56 28.81 15.60
C LEU A 479 -1.99 29.07 16.07
N ASP A 480 -2.48 30.28 15.94
CA ASP A 480 -3.92 30.55 16.01
C ASP A 480 -4.59 29.95 14.77
N ALA A 481 -5.53 29.03 14.97
CA ALA A 481 -6.21 28.32 13.89
C ALA A 481 -6.95 29.24 12.91
N ASN A 482 -7.34 30.45 13.36
CA ASN A 482 -8.05 31.42 12.54
C ASN A 482 -7.13 32.30 11.71
N THR A 483 -5.92 32.61 12.16
CA THR A 483 -5.00 33.53 11.47
C THR A 483 -3.79 32.83 10.88
N LEU A 484 -3.48 31.60 11.30
CA LEU A 484 -2.26 30.85 11.03
C LEU A 484 -0.99 31.64 11.41
N GLN A 485 -1.12 32.60 12.31
CA GLN A 485 0.02 33.36 12.82
C GLN A 485 0.46 32.78 14.17
N SER A 486 1.76 32.76 14.41
CA SER A 486 2.36 32.40 15.68
C SER A 486 2.79 33.65 16.44
N ASP A 487 2.62 33.69 17.76
CA ASP A 487 3.36 34.64 18.59
C ASP A 487 4.84 34.18 18.63
N PRO A 488 5.82 35.06 18.37
CA PRO A 488 7.23 34.68 18.50
C PRO A 488 7.64 34.11 19.85
N LYS A 489 6.87 34.39 20.90
CA LYS A 489 7.03 33.83 22.24
C LYS A 489 6.50 32.40 22.41
N GLU A 490 5.71 31.91 21.45
CA GLU A 490 5.11 30.58 21.42
C GLU A 490 5.79 29.65 20.40
N CYS A 491 6.99 30.04 19.93
CA CYS A 491 7.87 29.21 19.12
C CYS A 491 8.97 28.64 20.00
N PHE A 492 9.00 27.32 20.10
CA PHE A 492 9.96 26.58 20.94
C PHE A 492 10.92 25.81 20.04
N ASP A 493 12.16 26.33 19.92
CA ASP A 493 13.24 25.69 19.18
C ASP A 493 14.13 24.91 20.16
N TYR A 494 13.96 23.58 20.22
CA TYR A 494 14.82 22.70 21.02
C TYR A 494 15.78 21.91 20.12
N PRO A 495 16.79 21.20 20.71
CA PRO A 495 17.85 20.57 19.93
C PRO A 495 17.34 19.60 18.86
N PRO A 496 18.17 19.26 17.86
CA PRO A 496 17.79 18.75 16.52
C PRO A 496 17.28 17.32 16.53
N ASP A 497 16.09 17.12 17.07
CA ASP A 497 15.43 15.82 17.10
C ASP A 497 14.05 15.95 16.46
N SER A 498 13.83 15.29 15.35
CA SER A 498 12.58 15.31 14.60
C SER A 498 11.37 14.90 15.46
N ILE A 499 10.28 15.66 15.37
CA ILE A 499 9.02 15.35 16.04
C ILE A 499 8.27 14.32 15.20
N SER A 500 7.86 13.21 15.83
CA SER A 500 7.14 12.12 15.17
C SER A 500 5.65 12.08 15.52
N HIS A 501 5.29 12.39 16.75
CA HIS A 501 3.91 12.33 17.23
C HIS A 501 3.60 13.50 18.14
N MET A 502 2.36 13.97 18.08
CA MET A 502 1.85 15.02 18.98
C MET A 502 0.43 14.69 19.43
N SER A 503 0.11 15.02 20.66
CA SER A 503 -1.23 14.84 21.22
C SER A 503 -1.55 15.93 22.24
N PHE A 504 -2.76 16.50 22.15
CA PHE A 504 -3.30 17.37 23.18
C PHE A 504 -4.04 16.57 24.27
N SER A 505 -3.98 17.07 25.51
CA SER A 505 -4.87 16.58 26.56
C SER A 505 -6.33 16.95 26.25
N HIS A 506 -7.27 16.16 26.77
CA HIS A 506 -8.72 16.38 26.53
C HIS A 506 -9.20 17.79 26.93
N ASP A 507 -8.61 18.36 27.98
CA ASP A 507 -8.91 19.73 28.46
C ASP A 507 -8.17 20.83 27.67
N SER A 508 -7.35 20.46 26.68
CA SER A 508 -6.50 21.35 25.87
C SER A 508 -5.49 22.17 26.68
N ARG A 509 -5.15 21.76 27.91
CA ARG A 509 -4.18 22.45 28.76
C ARG A 509 -2.76 21.95 28.61
N TYR A 510 -2.56 20.74 28.10
CA TYR A 510 -1.27 20.13 27.90
C TYR A 510 -1.12 19.67 26.46
N LEU A 511 0.10 19.79 25.94
CA LEU A 511 0.56 19.17 24.70
C LEU A 511 1.74 18.27 25.03
N ALA A 512 1.74 17.06 24.51
CA ALA A 512 2.88 16.15 24.51
C ALA A 512 3.39 15.95 23.09
N THR A 513 4.69 15.93 22.92
CA THR A 513 5.36 15.64 21.65
C THR A 513 6.36 14.52 21.82
N ALA A 514 6.37 13.53 20.94
CA ALA A 514 7.36 12.49 20.88
C ALA A 514 8.42 12.85 19.85
N VAL A 515 9.68 12.66 20.21
CA VAL A 515 10.83 13.00 19.36
C VAL A 515 11.65 11.76 19.02
N SER A 516 12.37 11.81 17.91
CA SER A 516 13.17 10.69 17.39
C SER A 516 14.25 10.18 18.36
N CYS A 517 14.71 11.00 19.29
CA CYS A 517 15.67 10.61 20.34
C CYS A 517 15.04 9.87 21.53
N LEU A 518 13.84 9.27 21.37
CA LEU A 518 13.17 8.41 22.36
C LEU A 518 12.66 9.17 23.61
N ALA A 519 12.47 10.45 23.48
CA ALA A 519 12.01 11.32 24.57
C ALA A 519 10.63 11.91 24.23
N VAL A 520 9.90 12.24 25.28
CA VAL A 520 8.66 12.97 25.25
C VAL A 520 8.85 14.34 25.87
N THR A 521 8.40 15.37 25.17
CA THR A 521 8.42 16.75 25.66
C THR A 521 7.00 17.19 26.02
N LEU A 522 6.86 17.89 27.14
CA LEU A 522 5.59 18.36 27.66
C LEU A 522 5.53 19.85 27.67
N PHE A 523 4.41 20.40 27.20
CA PHE A 523 4.03 21.80 27.25
C PHE A 523 2.73 21.97 28.02
N ARG A 524 2.57 23.12 28.70
CA ARG A 524 1.36 23.47 29.44
C ARG A 524 0.90 24.87 29.07
N MET A 525 -0.41 25.03 28.90
CA MET A 525 -1.05 26.33 28.78
C MET A 525 -1.18 27.01 30.14
N GLN A 526 -0.47 28.09 30.32
CA GLN A 526 -0.62 28.98 31.46
C GLN A 526 -1.06 30.34 30.93
N GLN A 527 -2.35 30.55 30.90
CA GLN A 527 -2.99 31.69 30.21
C GLN A 527 -2.24 33.00 30.42
N PRO A 528 -1.90 33.74 29.34
CA PRO A 528 -2.31 33.46 27.94
C PRO A 528 -1.25 32.69 27.13
N GLN A 529 -0.18 32.18 27.72
CA GLN A 529 0.97 31.64 26.99
C GLN A 529 1.20 30.15 27.24
N TRP A 530 1.80 29.47 26.23
CA TRP A 530 2.33 28.13 26.34
C TRP A 530 3.68 28.16 27.04
N ILE A 531 3.95 27.23 27.95
CA ILE A 531 5.23 27.07 28.65
C ILE A 531 5.74 25.64 28.53
N TYR A 532 7.03 25.50 28.33
CA TYR A 532 7.73 24.24 28.41
C TYR A 532 7.81 23.73 29.84
N LEU A 533 7.38 22.47 30.09
CA LEU A 533 7.45 21.85 31.40
C LEU A 533 8.69 20.99 31.60
N GLY A 534 9.07 20.24 30.58
CA GLY A 534 10.20 19.33 30.68
C GLY A 534 10.23 18.29 29.57
N ARG A 535 11.34 17.55 29.54
CA ARG A 535 11.61 16.47 28.60
C ARG A 535 11.95 15.20 29.38
N TYR A 536 11.35 14.10 28.98
CA TYR A 536 11.48 12.82 29.66
C TYR A 536 11.73 11.70 28.63
N ARG A 537 12.79 10.91 28.85
CA ARG A 537 13.05 9.72 28.05
C ARG A 537 12.23 8.55 28.57
N SER A 538 11.29 8.07 27.79
CA SER A 538 10.35 7.03 28.18
C SER A 538 10.70 5.65 27.60
N HIS A 539 11.38 5.60 26.46
CA HIS A 539 11.67 4.38 25.74
C HIS A 539 13.16 4.25 25.36
N TYR A 540 13.59 3.03 25.01
CA TYR A 540 14.95 2.75 24.49
C TYR A 540 14.94 2.37 23.00
N LYS A 541 13.73 2.21 22.38
CA LYS A 541 13.50 2.12 20.93
C LYS A 541 12.49 3.20 20.52
N PRO A 542 12.30 3.46 19.21
CA PRO A 542 11.41 4.51 18.74
C PRO A 542 9.99 4.42 19.32
N ILE A 543 9.41 5.58 19.60
CA ILE A 543 8.02 5.72 20.05
C ILE A 543 7.12 5.55 18.84
N THR A 544 6.12 4.68 18.95
CA THR A 544 5.16 4.40 17.87
C THR A 544 3.87 5.18 18.02
N ASP A 545 3.50 5.53 19.27
CA ASP A 545 2.29 6.31 19.51
C ASP A 545 2.30 7.03 20.86
N LEU A 546 1.46 8.06 20.98
CA LEU A 546 1.38 8.95 22.13
C LEU A 546 -0.09 9.35 22.39
N LEU A 547 -0.60 9.12 23.59
CA LEU A 547 -2.01 9.35 23.92
C LEU A 547 -2.18 9.87 25.35
N PHE A 548 -3.00 10.93 25.51
CA PHE A 548 -3.47 11.36 26.83
C PHE A 548 -4.63 10.53 27.33
N GLY A 549 -4.64 10.24 28.62
CA GLY A 549 -5.76 9.60 29.30
C GLY A 549 -6.96 10.52 29.45
N VAL A 550 -8.15 9.95 29.24
CA VAL A 550 -9.41 10.59 29.62
C VAL A 550 -9.60 10.36 31.12
N HIS A 551 -9.67 11.42 31.90
CA HIS A 551 -9.86 11.29 33.34
C HIS A 551 -11.10 12.05 33.78
N GLN A 552 -12.02 11.35 34.43
CA GLN A 552 -13.21 11.95 34.98
C GLN A 552 -12.98 12.67 36.34
N ASP A 553 -11.99 12.22 37.12
CA ASP A 553 -11.89 12.65 38.54
C ASP A 553 -10.52 13.21 39.00
N SER A 554 -9.53 13.38 38.13
CA SER A 554 -8.22 13.93 38.57
C SER A 554 -7.81 15.19 37.84
N SER A 555 -7.29 16.16 38.59
CA SER A 555 -6.72 17.41 38.06
C SER A 555 -5.46 17.23 37.23
N LYS A 556 -4.95 15.99 37.07
CA LYS A 556 -3.72 15.68 36.34
C LYS A 556 -3.99 14.63 35.28
N PRO A 557 -3.90 14.97 33.98
CA PRO A 557 -4.08 14.00 32.91
C PRO A 557 -2.92 13.00 32.90
N ARG A 558 -3.22 11.71 32.66
CA ARG A 558 -2.22 10.67 32.44
C ARG A 558 -1.77 10.69 30.99
N LEU A 559 -0.49 10.50 30.75
CA LEU A 559 0.10 10.35 29.45
C LEU A 559 0.56 8.90 29.26
N PHE A 560 0.18 8.30 28.13
CA PHE A 560 0.60 6.97 27.71
C PHE A 560 1.49 7.09 26.48
N THR A 561 2.58 6.34 26.46
CA THR A 561 3.49 6.25 25.32
C THR A 561 3.71 4.79 24.95
N LEU A 562 3.72 4.49 23.66
CA LEU A 562 3.91 3.17 23.10
C LEU A 562 5.20 3.15 22.29
N GLY A 563 6.02 2.10 22.41
CA GLY A 563 7.31 2.01 21.72
C GLY A 563 7.54 0.68 21.02
N VAL A 564 8.45 0.69 20.04
CA VAL A 564 8.97 -0.52 19.36
C VAL A 564 9.67 -1.47 20.36
N ASP A 565 10.04 -0.98 21.53
CA ASP A 565 10.56 -1.78 22.65
C ASP A 565 9.49 -2.63 23.35
N ARG A 566 8.25 -2.61 22.83
CA ARG A 566 7.09 -3.36 23.35
C ARG A 566 6.62 -2.91 24.72
N LEU A 567 7.00 -1.71 25.12
CA LEU A 567 6.60 -1.12 26.40
C LEU A 567 5.43 -0.16 26.20
N LEU A 568 4.46 -0.25 27.09
CA LEU A 568 3.48 0.81 27.38
C LEU A 568 3.95 1.53 28.64
N VAL A 569 4.29 2.80 28.49
CA VAL A 569 4.82 3.61 29.60
C VAL A 569 3.83 4.70 29.94
N SER A 570 3.58 4.90 31.24
CA SER A 570 2.98 6.11 31.78
C SER A 570 3.94 6.70 32.82
N LEU A 571 3.78 7.96 33.18
CA LEU A 571 4.69 8.66 34.11
C LEU A 571 4.96 7.93 35.44
N GLN A 572 4.11 7.00 35.85
CA GLN A 572 4.20 6.23 37.09
C GLN A 572 4.45 4.74 36.88
N PHE A 573 4.45 4.26 35.65
CA PHE A 573 4.39 2.83 35.36
C PHE A 573 4.92 2.48 33.98
N SER A 574 5.64 1.37 33.90
CA SER A 574 6.11 0.77 32.64
C SER A 574 5.74 -0.71 32.64
N LYS A 575 5.02 -1.18 31.60
CA LYS A 575 4.68 -2.59 31.42
C LYS A 575 5.05 -3.04 30.01
N ARG A 576 5.66 -4.21 29.91
CA ARG A 576 5.82 -4.93 28.65
C ARG A 576 4.45 -5.48 28.21
N LEU A 577 4.02 -5.17 27.00
CA LEU A 577 2.73 -5.61 26.46
C LEU A 577 2.83 -6.94 25.76
N GLU A 578 3.95 -7.22 25.12
CA GLU A 578 4.13 -8.33 24.20
C GLU A 578 5.54 -8.91 24.31
N GLN A 579 5.63 -10.23 24.14
CA GLN A 579 6.93 -10.92 24.07
C GLN A 579 7.50 -10.88 22.65
N SER A 580 6.68 -11.15 21.64
CA SER A 580 7.09 -11.29 20.24
C SER A 580 6.61 -10.15 19.32
N ALA A 581 5.35 -9.73 19.44
CA ALA A 581 4.75 -8.73 18.57
C ALA A 581 5.22 -7.30 18.89
N VAL A 582 5.32 -6.46 17.85
CA VAL A 582 5.64 -5.04 17.99
C VAL A 582 4.36 -4.21 17.92
N PRO A 583 4.00 -3.47 18.97
CA PRO A 583 2.84 -2.61 18.95
C PRO A 583 3.05 -1.43 17.99
N LYS A 584 2.04 -1.11 17.19
CA LYS A 584 2.08 -0.06 16.16
C LYS A 584 1.36 1.21 16.56
N CYS A 585 0.14 1.09 17.11
CA CYS A 585 -0.69 2.22 17.47
C CYS A 585 -1.63 1.87 18.62
N MET A 586 -2.18 2.90 19.28
CA MET A 586 -3.13 2.74 20.38
C MET A 586 -4.22 3.81 20.35
N THR A 587 -5.38 3.47 20.89
CA THR A 587 -6.49 4.43 21.09
C THR A 587 -7.33 4.04 22.28
N TRP A 588 -8.15 5.00 22.79
CA TRP A 588 -9.14 4.71 23.81
C TRP A 588 -10.28 3.90 23.21
N TYR A 589 -10.63 2.79 23.86
CA TYR A 589 -11.81 2.01 23.51
C TYR A 589 -13.06 2.69 24.09
N PRO A 590 -14.20 2.77 23.36
CA PRO A 590 -15.41 3.36 23.89
C PRO A 590 -15.87 2.65 25.17
N PRO A 591 -16.42 3.36 26.15
CA PRO A 591 -16.85 2.75 27.39
C PRO A 591 -18.04 1.83 27.15
N LEU A 592 -17.77 0.53 27.09
CA LEU A 592 -18.80 -0.53 27.04
C LEU A 592 -19.12 -1.07 28.45
N SER A 593 -18.35 -0.65 29.44
CA SER A 593 -18.49 -0.99 30.84
C SER A 593 -17.97 0.15 31.72
N SER A 594 -18.02 -0.01 33.02
CA SER A 594 -17.43 0.96 33.97
C SER A 594 -15.90 1.01 33.95
N GLU A 595 -15.25 0.07 33.23
CA GLU A 595 -13.79 0.02 33.09
C GLU A 595 -13.34 0.75 31.81
N GLU A 596 -12.19 1.42 31.90
CA GLU A 596 -11.54 2.11 30.77
C GLU A 596 -10.52 1.19 30.10
N PHE A 597 -10.66 0.98 28.80
CA PHE A 597 -9.78 0.14 28.01
C PHE A 597 -9.00 0.92 26.96
N LEU A 598 -7.76 0.46 26.71
CA LEU A 598 -6.93 0.86 25.57
C LEU A 598 -6.91 -0.26 24.55
N VAL A 599 -7.16 0.06 23.29
CA VAL A 599 -6.89 -0.83 22.16
C VAL A 599 -5.47 -0.60 21.70
N VAL A 600 -4.69 -1.66 21.58
CA VAL A 600 -3.35 -1.65 20.99
C VAL A 600 -3.34 -2.60 19.79
N ALA A 601 -2.96 -2.10 18.61
CA ALA A 601 -2.78 -2.91 17.42
C ALA A 601 -1.28 -3.28 17.26
N SER A 602 -1.01 -4.52 16.84
CA SER A 602 0.35 -5.06 16.66
C SER A 602 0.68 -5.37 15.20
N ASP A 603 1.97 -5.61 14.93
CA ASP A 603 2.49 -6.03 13.62
C ASP A 603 2.05 -7.45 13.20
N GLN A 604 1.50 -8.24 14.11
CA GLN A 604 0.98 -9.59 13.88
C GLN A 604 -0.54 -9.62 13.63
N TYR A 605 -1.12 -8.51 13.19
CA TYR A 605 -2.56 -8.38 12.90
C TYR A 605 -3.46 -8.61 14.13
N LYS A 606 -2.93 -8.43 15.33
CA LYS A 606 -3.69 -8.56 16.58
C LYS A 606 -4.08 -7.20 17.13
N MET A 607 -5.28 -7.13 17.69
CA MET A 607 -5.76 -6.02 18.49
C MET A 607 -6.02 -6.51 19.90
N LYS A 608 -5.30 -5.96 20.88
CA LYS A 608 -5.44 -6.31 22.29
C LYS A 608 -6.10 -5.20 23.08
N LEU A 609 -7.03 -5.56 23.96
CA LEU A 609 -7.70 -4.66 24.89
C LEU A 609 -6.99 -4.73 26.23
N PHE A 610 -6.38 -3.63 26.64
CA PHE A 610 -5.72 -3.50 27.94
C PHE A 610 -6.53 -2.63 28.87
N ASN A 611 -6.75 -3.10 30.10
CA ASN A 611 -7.33 -2.26 31.15
C ASN A 611 -6.37 -1.11 31.50
N SER A 612 -6.84 0.14 31.45
CA SER A 612 -5.98 1.32 31.60
C SER A 612 -5.38 1.45 33.02
N MET A 613 -6.00 0.82 34.03
CA MET A 613 -5.56 0.84 35.43
C MET A 613 -4.63 -0.33 35.74
N SER A 614 -5.11 -1.56 35.60
CA SER A 614 -4.37 -2.78 35.92
C SER A 614 -3.31 -3.14 34.87
N LYS A 615 -3.46 -2.66 33.65
CA LYS A 615 -2.63 -2.99 32.47
C LYS A 615 -2.66 -4.49 32.08
N THR A 616 -3.63 -5.23 32.58
CA THR A 616 -3.86 -6.62 32.20
C THR A 616 -4.53 -6.66 30.82
N CYS A 617 -4.15 -7.63 30.00
CA CYS A 617 -4.85 -7.92 28.76
C CYS A 617 -6.22 -8.54 29.12
N ARG A 618 -7.29 -7.96 28.60
CA ARG A 618 -8.65 -8.44 28.80
C ARG A 618 -9.16 -9.23 27.64
N LYS A 619 -8.65 -8.95 26.43
CA LYS A 619 -9.12 -9.60 25.23
C LYS A 619 -8.07 -9.48 24.13
N THR A 620 -7.83 -10.59 23.44
CA THR A 620 -7.00 -10.63 22.22
C THR A 620 -7.88 -10.95 21.03
N LEU A 621 -7.76 -10.17 19.96
CA LEU A 621 -8.65 -10.26 18.82
C LEU A 621 -7.86 -10.25 17.52
N LEU A 622 -8.34 -11.02 16.55
CA LEU A 622 -7.87 -10.88 15.17
C LEU A 622 -8.33 -9.53 14.63
N GLY A 623 -7.39 -8.71 14.24
CA GLY A 623 -7.63 -7.44 13.57
C GLY A 623 -7.83 -7.61 12.07
N PRO A 624 -8.00 -6.50 11.36
CA PRO A 624 -8.08 -6.50 9.90
C PRO A 624 -6.82 -7.10 9.25
N THR A 625 -7.00 -7.99 8.27
CA THR A 625 -5.92 -8.72 7.59
C THR A 625 -5.75 -8.29 6.12
N TYR A 626 -5.99 -7.03 5.80
CA TYR A 626 -5.93 -6.48 4.44
C TYR A 626 -4.50 -6.13 4.01
N GLY A 627 -3.70 -7.15 3.73
CA GLY A 627 -2.34 -7.04 3.16
C GLY A 627 -1.26 -6.68 4.17
N SER A 628 -1.36 -5.53 4.85
CA SER A 628 -0.38 -5.07 5.86
C SER A 628 -1.02 -4.83 7.23
N PRO A 629 -0.24 -4.89 8.32
CA PRO A 629 -0.74 -4.60 9.66
C PRO A 629 -1.27 -3.17 9.80
N VAL A 630 -2.20 -2.99 10.74
CA VAL A 630 -2.77 -1.68 11.04
C VAL A 630 -1.68 -0.72 11.56
N LYS A 631 -1.59 0.46 10.94
CA LYS A 631 -0.57 1.48 11.21
C LYS A 631 -1.08 2.57 12.15
N LYS A 632 -2.34 2.99 11.99
CA LYS A 632 -3.03 3.95 12.86
C LYS A 632 -4.49 3.58 13.02
N ILE A 633 -5.06 3.91 14.16
CA ILE A 633 -6.47 3.69 14.50
C ILE A 633 -7.07 4.95 15.12
N GLY A 634 -8.38 5.14 14.93
CA GLY A 634 -9.12 6.23 15.56
C GLY A 634 -10.57 5.83 15.79
N ILE A 635 -11.10 6.14 16.97
CA ILE A 635 -12.52 5.94 17.25
C ILE A 635 -13.30 7.13 16.69
N LEU A 636 -14.28 6.82 15.85
CA LEU A 636 -15.10 7.84 15.23
C LEU A 636 -16.09 8.41 16.24
N PRO A 637 -16.30 9.74 16.25
CA PRO A 637 -17.33 10.37 17.08
C PRO A 637 -18.72 9.84 16.69
N THR A 638 -19.50 9.44 17.67
CA THR A 638 -20.90 9.04 17.44
C THR A 638 -21.78 10.29 17.41
N SER A 639 -22.61 10.42 16.38
CA SER A 639 -23.65 11.43 16.35
C SER A 639 -24.70 11.15 17.45
N GLU A 640 -25.15 12.20 18.14
CA GLU A 640 -26.21 12.10 19.17
C GLU A 640 -27.52 11.49 18.64
N ASN A 641 -27.67 11.35 17.33
CA ASN A 641 -28.83 10.79 16.65
C ASN A 641 -28.68 9.27 16.31
N ASN A 642 -27.64 8.61 16.77
CA ASN A 642 -27.48 7.16 16.54
C ASN A 642 -28.38 6.37 17.50
N GLU A 643 -29.58 6.01 17.03
CA GLU A 643 -30.54 5.17 17.75
C GLU A 643 -30.01 3.75 18.06
N SER A 644 -28.98 3.29 17.34
CA SER A 644 -28.41 1.92 17.48
C SER A 644 -27.39 1.78 18.61
N GLY A 645 -26.83 2.88 19.15
CA GLY A 645 -25.77 2.83 20.16
C GLY A 645 -24.46 2.20 19.66
N SER A 646 -24.34 1.92 18.36
CA SER A 646 -23.14 1.32 17.75
C SER A 646 -21.99 2.32 17.70
N HIS A 647 -20.79 1.86 17.98
CA HIS A 647 -19.56 2.62 17.85
C HIS A 647 -18.73 2.09 16.65
N TYR A 648 -17.94 2.97 16.04
CA TYR A 648 -17.14 2.65 14.87
C TYR A 648 -15.70 3.10 15.06
N MET A 649 -14.80 2.36 14.44
CA MET A 649 -13.37 2.64 14.44
C MET A 649 -12.90 2.74 12.98
N ALA A 650 -12.20 3.81 12.65
CA ALA A 650 -11.47 3.91 11.41
C ALA A 650 -10.01 3.49 11.63
N TYR A 651 -9.42 2.86 10.63
CA TYR A 651 -8.02 2.44 10.65
C TYR A 651 -7.34 2.64 9.30
N VAL A 652 -6.03 2.73 9.32
CA VAL A 652 -5.21 2.70 8.11
C VAL A 652 -4.12 1.64 8.22
N THR A 653 -3.86 0.98 7.12
CA THR A 653 -2.72 0.06 6.92
C THR A 653 -1.59 0.79 6.17
N GLU A 654 -0.70 0.09 5.50
CA GLU A 654 0.35 0.75 4.68
C GLU A 654 -0.27 1.49 3.49
N ASP A 655 -1.23 0.89 2.81
CA ASP A 655 -1.81 1.35 1.55
C ASP A 655 -3.34 1.51 1.55
N LYS A 656 -4.03 1.10 2.63
CA LYS A 656 -5.50 1.06 2.69
C LYS A 656 -6.06 1.85 3.86
N VAL A 657 -7.29 2.33 3.68
CA VAL A 657 -8.14 2.89 4.73
C VAL A 657 -9.35 1.99 4.94
N GLY A 658 -9.73 1.76 6.18
CA GLY A 658 -10.85 0.89 6.50
C GLY A 658 -11.65 1.31 7.71
N LEU A 659 -12.80 0.67 7.86
CA LEU A 659 -13.74 0.82 8.96
C LEU A 659 -13.98 -0.50 9.66
N GLN A 660 -14.21 -0.44 10.97
CA GLN A 660 -14.52 -1.57 11.83
C GLN A 660 -15.68 -1.25 12.74
N ILE A 661 -16.66 -2.15 12.84
CA ILE A 661 -17.76 -2.04 13.79
C ILE A 661 -17.29 -2.49 15.18
N LEU A 662 -17.68 -1.75 16.20
CA LEU A 662 -17.45 -2.12 17.59
C LEU A 662 -18.74 -2.71 18.21
N PRO A 663 -18.64 -3.62 19.17
CA PRO A 663 -17.44 -4.11 19.82
C PRO A 663 -16.60 -5.02 18.93
N LEU A 664 -15.29 -5.00 19.17
CA LEU A 664 -14.34 -5.92 18.53
C LEU A 664 -14.63 -7.35 19.00
N ASP A 665 -14.75 -8.28 18.07
CA ASP A 665 -15.01 -9.70 18.35
C ASP A 665 -14.22 -10.66 17.45
N GLY A 666 -13.46 -10.14 16.48
CA GLY A 666 -12.70 -10.92 15.51
C GLY A 666 -13.52 -11.36 14.29
N ASN A 667 -14.76 -10.88 14.15
CA ASN A 667 -15.60 -11.15 12.98
C ASN A 667 -15.06 -10.40 11.75
N PRO A 668 -14.61 -11.07 10.67
CA PRO A 668 -14.02 -10.44 9.50
C PRO A 668 -15.02 -9.58 8.72
N TYR A 669 -16.30 -9.89 8.73
CA TYR A 669 -17.34 -9.14 8.01
C TYR A 669 -17.67 -7.78 8.65
N LYS A 670 -17.26 -7.54 9.90
CA LYS A 670 -17.39 -6.25 10.57
C LYS A 670 -16.32 -5.23 10.17
N SER A 671 -15.39 -5.62 9.30
CA SER A 671 -14.32 -4.78 8.80
C SER A 671 -14.35 -4.72 7.29
N GLN A 672 -14.17 -3.52 6.72
CA GLN A 672 -13.95 -3.32 5.29
C GLN A 672 -12.87 -2.27 5.06
N ALA A 673 -12.05 -2.46 4.03
CA ALA A 673 -10.99 -1.54 3.65
C ALA A 673 -10.92 -1.37 2.13
N VAL A 674 -10.50 -0.16 1.72
CA VAL A 674 -10.26 0.21 0.32
C VAL A 674 -8.84 0.74 0.16
N VAL A 675 -8.26 0.60 -1.04
CA VAL A 675 -6.96 1.18 -1.37
C VAL A 675 -7.06 2.69 -1.33
N CYS A 676 -6.13 3.35 -0.65
CA CYS A 676 -6.07 4.81 -0.57
C CYS A 676 -4.78 5.38 -1.16
N HIS A 677 -3.62 4.98 -0.67
CA HIS A 677 -2.33 5.45 -1.17
C HIS A 677 -1.41 4.26 -1.43
N PRO A 678 -1.28 3.79 -2.67
CA PRO A 678 -0.41 2.67 -3.01
C PRO A 678 1.06 2.90 -2.67
N THR A 679 1.49 4.16 -2.58
CA THR A 679 2.85 4.56 -2.18
C THR A 679 3.06 4.61 -0.68
N GLY A 680 2.01 4.41 0.10
CA GLY A 680 1.99 4.41 1.55
C GLY A 680 1.26 5.60 2.18
N VAL A 681 0.55 5.34 3.28
CA VAL A 681 -0.14 6.37 4.09
C VAL A 681 0.84 7.00 5.05
N SER A 682 0.98 8.33 5.00
CA SER A 682 1.83 9.13 5.91
C SER A 682 1.05 9.64 7.12
N ALA A 683 -0.16 10.16 6.90
CA ALA A 683 -0.99 10.75 7.95
C ALA A 683 -2.47 10.36 7.79
N PHE A 684 -3.19 10.42 8.90
CA PHE A 684 -4.58 10.01 9.02
C PHE A 684 -5.30 10.90 10.03
N ALA A 685 -6.50 11.38 9.66
CA ALA A 685 -7.40 12.12 10.53
C ALA A 685 -8.86 11.83 10.18
N TYR A 686 -9.77 12.13 11.09
CA TYR A 686 -11.22 11.99 10.89
C TYR A 686 -11.96 13.25 11.33
N SER A 687 -13.11 13.49 10.70
CA SER A 687 -13.93 14.69 10.97
C SER A 687 -14.58 14.65 12.35
N HIS A 688 -14.94 15.84 12.85
CA HIS A 688 -15.60 16.01 14.16
C HIS A 688 -17.01 15.39 14.23
N ASP A 689 -17.65 15.20 13.08
CA ASP A 689 -18.96 14.57 12.95
C ASP A 689 -18.89 13.06 12.66
N GLY A 690 -17.69 12.51 12.47
CA GLY A 690 -17.46 11.11 12.16
C GLY A 690 -17.87 10.69 10.75
N LEU A 691 -18.24 11.63 9.86
CA LEU A 691 -18.75 11.33 8.51
C LEU A 691 -17.64 11.28 7.44
N PHE A 692 -16.47 11.82 7.75
CA PHE A 692 -15.33 11.85 6.82
C PHE A 692 -14.05 11.35 7.48
N VAL A 693 -13.24 10.70 6.67
CA VAL A 693 -11.86 10.32 6.98
C VAL A 693 -10.94 10.95 5.95
N PHE A 694 -9.78 11.42 6.40
CA PHE A 694 -8.74 12.02 5.56
C PHE A 694 -7.47 11.20 5.67
N THR A 695 -6.92 10.84 4.52
CA THR A 695 -5.63 10.14 4.41
C THR A 695 -4.67 10.96 3.57
N ALA A 696 -3.43 11.10 4.00
CA ALA A 696 -2.37 11.71 3.21
C ALA A 696 -1.36 10.65 2.76
N GLY A 697 -1.01 10.68 1.49
CA GLY A 697 0.06 9.89 0.94
C GLY A 697 1.32 10.76 0.84
N GLY A 698 2.39 10.40 1.54
CA GLY A 698 3.61 11.19 1.56
C GLY A 698 4.16 11.45 0.15
N PRO A 699 4.67 10.43 -0.54
CA PRO A 699 5.32 10.60 -1.85
C PRO A 699 4.40 11.02 -2.98
N ASP A 700 3.10 10.71 -2.92
CA ASP A 700 2.14 11.06 -3.97
C ASP A 700 1.57 12.48 -3.84
N CYS A 701 1.95 13.21 -2.79
CA CYS A 701 1.60 14.61 -2.56
C CYS A 701 0.09 14.90 -2.52
N THR A 702 -0.75 13.87 -2.20
CA THR A 702 -2.20 14.00 -2.19
C THR A 702 -2.81 13.80 -0.82
N VAL A 703 -3.98 14.41 -0.60
CA VAL A 703 -4.88 14.12 0.51
C VAL A 703 -6.21 13.66 -0.07
N LEU A 704 -6.65 12.49 0.37
CA LEU A 704 -7.91 11.88 -0.04
C LEU A 704 -8.95 12.07 1.06
N SER A 705 -10.13 12.57 0.69
CA SER A 705 -11.31 12.72 1.54
C SER A 705 -12.26 11.56 1.28
N TRP A 706 -12.55 10.79 2.33
CA TRP A 706 -13.41 9.61 2.28
C TRP A 706 -14.70 9.86 3.02
N GLN A 707 -15.83 9.67 2.38
CA GLN A 707 -17.14 9.72 3.00
C GLN A 707 -17.49 8.35 3.58
N ILE A 708 -18.07 8.34 4.79
CA ILE A 708 -18.44 7.13 5.52
C ILE A 708 -19.93 6.87 5.41
N SER A 709 -20.32 5.61 5.14
CA SER A 709 -21.66 5.09 5.19
C SER A 709 -21.76 3.98 6.24
N TYR A 710 -22.26 4.29 7.43
CA TYR A 710 -22.42 3.30 8.50
C TYR A 710 -23.44 2.21 8.15
N SER A 711 -24.53 2.59 7.49
CA SER A 711 -25.58 1.64 7.07
C SER A 711 -25.07 0.60 6.05
N ALA A 712 -24.18 1.01 5.15
CA ALA A 712 -23.55 0.10 4.21
C ALA A 712 -22.60 -0.90 4.92
N LEU A 713 -21.85 -0.43 5.92
CA LEU A 713 -20.97 -1.27 6.72
C LEU A 713 -21.76 -2.29 7.56
N GLU A 714 -22.85 -1.85 8.19
CA GLU A 714 -23.73 -2.74 8.94
C GLU A 714 -24.44 -3.76 8.04
N GLY A 715 -24.87 -3.33 6.84
CA GLY A 715 -25.43 -4.23 5.82
C GLY A 715 -24.44 -5.30 5.38
N ALA A 716 -23.18 -4.92 5.11
CA ALA A 716 -22.12 -5.86 4.76
C ALA A 716 -21.82 -6.84 5.91
N ALA A 717 -21.80 -6.35 7.15
CA ALA A 717 -21.61 -7.21 8.32
C ALA A 717 -22.77 -8.22 8.51
N ALA A 718 -24.00 -7.83 8.21
CA ALA A 718 -25.16 -8.70 8.31
C ALA A 718 -25.14 -9.84 7.28
N LEU A 719 -24.52 -9.64 6.11
CA LEU A 719 -24.32 -10.69 5.09
C LEU A 719 -23.40 -11.81 5.57
N GLY A 720 -22.51 -11.55 6.52
CA GLY A 720 -21.62 -12.56 7.09
C GLY A 720 -22.30 -13.62 7.94
N GLY A 721 -23.60 -13.46 8.26
CA GLY A 721 -24.35 -14.39 9.10
C GLY A 721 -24.27 -14.04 10.59
N LYS A 722 -24.80 -14.96 11.43
CA LYS A 722 -24.90 -14.77 12.88
C LYS A 722 -24.02 -15.78 13.64
N GLU A 723 -23.69 -15.45 14.88
CA GLU A 723 -23.00 -16.29 15.87
C GLU A 723 -21.63 -16.79 15.40
N LEU A 724 -21.53 -18.04 14.92
CA LEU A 724 -20.29 -18.65 14.45
C LEU A 724 -20.13 -18.65 12.93
N GLU A 725 -21.19 -18.38 12.17
CA GLU A 725 -21.13 -18.42 10.71
C GLU A 725 -19.97 -17.60 10.12
N PRO A 726 -19.75 -16.35 10.55
CA PRO A 726 -18.64 -15.55 10.05
C PRO A 726 -17.26 -16.15 10.30
N TYR A 727 -17.11 -16.91 11.39
CA TYR A 727 -15.82 -17.47 11.80
C TYR A 727 -15.47 -18.76 11.06
N TYR A 728 -16.45 -19.48 10.52
CA TYR A 728 -16.17 -20.68 9.73
C TYR A 728 -15.38 -20.39 8.46
N THR A 729 -15.52 -19.19 7.88
CA THR A 729 -14.73 -18.76 6.72
C THR A 729 -13.24 -18.65 7.01
N LEU A 730 -12.87 -18.49 8.28
CA LEU A 730 -11.50 -18.43 8.76
C LEU A 730 -10.89 -19.80 9.09
N LEU A 731 -11.70 -20.89 9.01
CA LEU A 731 -11.25 -22.26 9.18
C LEU A 731 -11.06 -22.91 7.82
N GLU A 732 -10.05 -23.78 7.70
CA GLU A 732 -9.81 -24.54 6.48
C GLU A 732 -10.99 -25.47 6.15
N GLY A 733 -11.53 -25.32 4.93
CA GLY A 733 -12.72 -26.07 4.50
C GLY A 733 -14.03 -25.64 5.15
N GLY A 734 -14.04 -24.58 5.95
CA GLY A 734 -15.23 -24.05 6.63
C GLY A 734 -15.81 -25.03 7.65
N ARG A 735 -17.12 -24.93 7.92
CA ARG A 735 -17.82 -25.84 8.86
C ARG A 735 -17.78 -27.29 8.45
N ASN A 736 -17.77 -27.61 7.16
CA ASN A 736 -17.75 -28.95 6.63
C ASN A 736 -16.34 -29.53 6.44
N GLY A 737 -15.30 -28.68 6.72
CA GLY A 737 -13.91 -29.05 6.58
C GLY A 737 -13.45 -30.10 7.58
N GLU A 738 -12.34 -30.75 7.27
CA GLU A 738 -11.70 -31.73 8.14
C GLU A 738 -11.23 -31.09 9.44
N PHE A 739 -10.68 -29.90 9.35
CA PHE A 739 -10.16 -29.16 10.52
C PHE A 739 -11.25 -28.82 11.55
N TYR A 740 -12.47 -28.49 11.11
CA TYR A 740 -13.59 -28.27 12.05
C TYR A 740 -13.93 -29.56 12.82
N ARG A 741 -13.93 -30.71 12.14
CA ARG A 741 -14.17 -32.03 12.78
C ARG A 741 -13.07 -32.35 13.78
N GLU A 742 -11.82 -32.08 13.45
CA GLU A 742 -10.70 -32.25 14.40
C GLU A 742 -10.88 -31.41 15.66
N ILE A 743 -11.33 -30.15 15.54
CA ILE A 743 -11.61 -29.31 16.72
C ILE A 743 -12.72 -29.97 17.58
N GLU A 744 -13.75 -30.46 16.93
CA GLU A 744 -14.87 -31.15 17.61
C GLU A 744 -14.40 -32.45 18.31
N ASP A 745 -13.60 -33.26 17.63
CA ASP A 745 -13.06 -34.51 18.17
C ASP A 745 -12.13 -34.24 19.37
N PHE A 746 -11.24 -33.27 19.29
CA PHE A 746 -10.38 -32.89 20.41
C PHE A 746 -11.15 -32.30 21.58
N PHE A 747 -12.21 -31.54 21.31
CA PHE A 747 -13.06 -31.00 22.35
C PHE A 747 -13.74 -32.13 23.15
N TYR A 748 -14.25 -33.16 22.48
CA TYR A 748 -14.82 -34.35 23.14
C TYR A 748 -13.76 -35.24 23.80
N TYR A 749 -12.57 -35.34 23.19
CA TYR A 749 -11.46 -36.06 23.79
C TYR A 749 -11.03 -35.42 25.16
N CYS A 750 -10.97 -34.09 25.24
CA CYS A 750 -10.69 -33.42 26.52
C CYS A 750 -11.73 -33.75 27.60
N GLN A 751 -13.00 -33.96 27.25
CA GLN A 751 -14.01 -34.37 28.20
C GLN A 751 -13.73 -35.79 28.73
N ILE A 752 -13.35 -36.70 27.86
CA ILE A 752 -12.99 -38.07 28.24
C ILE A 752 -11.73 -38.07 29.08
N HIS A 753 -10.72 -37.32 28.71
CA HIS A 753 -9.48 -37.19 29.46
C HIS A 753 -9.71 -36.67 30.89
N ASN A 754 -10.53 -35.61 31.02
CA ASN A 754 -10.90 -35.06 32.34
C ASN A 754 -11.71 -36.03 33.23
N GLN A 755 -12.49 -36.94 32.65
CA GLN A 755 -13.23 -38.00 33.38
C GLN A 755 -12.34 -39.19 33.76
N GLY A 756 -11.09 -39.24 33.27
CA GLY A 756 -10.14 -40.34 33.47
C GLY A 756 -10.26 -41.40 32.36
N LEU A 757 -9.19 -41.61 31.60
CA LEU A 757 -9.18 -42.55 30.46
C LEU A 757 -9.51 -43.96 30.85
N GLU A 758 -9.09 -44.38 32.05
CA GLU A 758 -9.25 -45.73 32.59
C GLU A 758 -10.54 -45.89 33.44
N SER A 759 -11.37 -44.83 33.57
CA SER A 759 -12.59 -44.92 34.38
C SER A 759 -13.62 -45.86 33.73
N MET A 760 -14.15 -46.77 34.53
CA MET A 760 -15.24 -47.72 34.17
C MET A 760 -16.63 -47.11 34.41
N GLU A 761 -16.72 -45.88 34.87
CA GLU A 761 -17.98 -45.19 35.08
C GLU A 761 -18.63 -44.75 33.75
N THR A 762 -19.96 -44.57 33.78
CA THR A 762 -20.71 -44.12 32.60
C THR A 762 -20.26 -42.72 32.18
N ARG A 763 -19.76 -42.58 30.96
CA ARG A 763 -19.28 -41.28 30.39
C ARG A 763 -20.44 -40.29 30.29
N GLN A 764 -20.19 -39.06 30.73
CA GLN A 764 -21.14 -37.95 30.60
C GLN A 764 -20.63 -36.95 29.57
N LEU A 765 -21.48 -36.62 28.59
CA LEU A 765 -21.21 -35.55 27.64
C LEU A 765 -21.65 -34.24 28.24
N SER A 766 -20.77 -33.27 28.20
CA SER A 766 -21.00 -31.86 28.60
C SER A 766 -20.87 -30.94 27.40
N PRO A 767 -21.64 -29.85 27.32
CA PRO A 767 -21.42 -28.82 26.31
C PRO A 767 -20.19 -27.97 26.61
N LYS A 768 -19.49 -28.20 27.72
CA LYS A 768 -18.35 -27.39 28.19
C LYS A 768 -17.19 -28.28 28.63
N ILE A 769 -15.98 -27.73 28.53
CA ILE A 769 -14.73 -28.31 29.04
C ILE A 769 -14.10 -27.39 30.08
N PRO A 770 -13.35 -27.91 31.08
CA PRO A 770 -12.63 -27.10 32.06
C PRO A 770 -11.52 -26.27 31.37
N LEU A 771 -11.27 -25.06 31.88
CA LEU A 771 -10.21 -24.19 31.36
C LEU A 771 -8.81 -24.76 31.53
N THR A 772 -8.61 -25.71 32.42
CA THR A 772 -7.32 -26.41 32.61
C THR A 772 -6.88 -27.19 31.37
N GLU A 773 -7.82 -27.67 30.56
CA GLU A 773 -7.52 -28.41 29.33
C GLU A 773 -7.19 -27.49 28.15
N LEU A 774 -7.45 -26.17 28.26
CA LEU A 774 -7.31 -25.21 27.15
C LEU A 774 -5.91 -25.15 26.55
N PRO A 775 -4.80 -25.09 27.34
CA PRO A 775 -3.46 -25.05 26.76
C PRO A 775 -3.10 -26.29 25.95
N SER A 776 -3.47 -27.49 26.49
CA SER A 776 -3.25 -28.78 25.82
C SER A 776 -4.05 -28.88 24.51
N LEU A 777 -5.28 -28.42 24.54
CA LEU A 777 -6.15 -28.38 23.36
C LEU A 777 -5.61 -27.43 22.27
N MET A 778 -5.13 -26.24 22.64
CA MET A 778 -4.53 -25.32 21.67
C MET A 778 -3.29 -25.94 21.01
N ARG A 779 -2.46 -26.62 21.78
CA ARG A 779 -1.28 -27.33 21.26
C ARG A 779 -1.68 -28.49 20.34
N ALA A 780 -2.73 -29.25 20.68
CA ALA A 780 -3.28 -30.30 19.81
C ALA A 780 -3.81 -29.80 18.47
N LEU A 781 -4.31 -28.55 18.45
CA LEU A 781 -4.73 -27.85 17.24
C LEU A 781 -3.58 -27.15 16.51
N ALA A 782 -2.32 -27.52 16.77
CA ALA A 782 -1.11 -26.97 16.19
C ALA A 782 -0.88 -25.46 16.46
N TYR A 783 -1.48 -24.92 17.51
CA TYR A 783 -1.16 -23.60 18.03
C TYR A 783 -0.41 -23.73 19.36
N PHE A 784 0.85 -23.29 19.38
CA PHE A 784 1.76 -23.38 20.54
C PHE A 784 1.90 -21.99 21.18
N PRO A 785 0.96 -21.58 22.05
CA PRO A 785 1.00 -20.29 22.72
C PRO A 785 2.15 -20.22 23.72
N THR A 786 2.70 -19.03 23.93
CA THR A 786 3.61 -18.72 25.03
C THR A 786 2.87 -18.78 26.37
N GLU A 787 3.59 -18.90 27.47
CA GLU A 787 2.95 -18.85 28.81
C GLU A 787 2.20 -17.53 29.05
N GLU A 788 2.69 -16.40 28.53
CA GLU A 788 2.00 -15.12 28.59
C GLU A 788 0.68 -15.14 27.77
N GLU A 789 0.70 -15.74 26.59
CA GLU A 789 -0.50 -15.92 25.77
C GLU A 789 -1.51 -16.90 26.40
N VAL A 790 -1.03 -17.96 27.06
CA VAL A 790 -1.88 -18.87 27.85
C VAL A 790 -2.56 -18.12 29.00
N GLU A 791 -1.82 -17.28 29.73
CA GLU A 791 -2.37 -16.46 30.80
C GLU A 791 -3.40 -15.46 30.25
N ASP A 792 -3.12 -14.81 29.13
CA ASP A 792 -4.05 -13.91 28.46
C ASP A 792 -5.35 -14.62 28.05
N MET A 793 -5.25 -15.84 27.44
CA MET A 793 -6.43 -16.65 27.07
C MET A 793 -7.26 -17.06 28.28
N LEU A 794 -6.62 -17.53 29.34
CA LEU A 794 -7.29 -17.92 30.57
C LEU A 794 -7.97 -16.72 31.25
N ASN A 795 -7.32 -15.56 31.28
CA ASN A 795 -7.86 -14.33 31.84
C ASN A 795 -9.03 -13.79 31.01
N GLU A 796 -8.97 -13.90 29.67
CA GLU A 796 -10.06 -13.51 28.79
C GLU A 796 -11.34 -14.25 29.09
N VAL A 797 -11.27 -15.60 29.22
CA VAL A 797 -12.44 -16.41 29.53
C VAL A 797 -12.88 -16.23 30.97
N LYS A 798 -11.99 -16.33 31.96
CA LYS A 798 -12.28 -16.19 33.40
C LYS A 798 -13.01 -14.88 33.71
N LEU A 799 -12.57 -13.79 33.10
CA LEU A 799 -13.08 -12.45 33.39
C LEU A 799 -14.21 -12.02 32.44
N GLY A 800 -14.63 -12.85 31.50
CA GLY A 800 -15.61 -12.53 30.44
C GLY A 800 -16.90 -11.95 30.95
N GLN A 801 -17.45 -12.48 32.04
CA GLN A 801 -18.70 -12.05 32.68
C GLN A 801 -18.50 -11.47 34.09
N TYR A 802 -17.26 -11.31 34.54
CA TYR A 802 -16.96 -10.90 35.91
C TYR A 802 -17.55 -9.51 36.26
N THR A 803 -17.55 -8.58 35.31
CA THR A 803 -18.10 -7.21 35.52
C THR A 803 -19.61 -7.20 35.70
N GLU A 804 -20.33 -8.23 35.20
CA GLU A 804 -21.77 -8.32 35.26
C GLU A 804 -22.24 -9.20 36.45
N THR A 805 -21.56 -10.32 36.67
CA THR A 805 -21.96 -11.37 37.61
C THR A 805 -21.16 -11.37 38.92
N GLY A 806 -19.92 -10.84 38.87
CA GLY A 806 -18.96 -10.96 39.98
C GLY A 806 -18.36 -12.35 40.15
N GLU A 807 -18.67 -13.31 39.26
CA GLU A 807 -18.20 -14.69 39.31
C GLU A 807 -17.18 -14.98 38.17
N TYR A 808 -16.20 -15.85 38.45
CA TYR A 808 -15.24 -16.32 37.46
C TYR A 808 -15.79 -17.48 36.67
N ILE A 809 -15.63 -17.46 35.36
CA ILE A 809 -15.95 -18.59 34.49
C ILE A 809 -14.85 -19.64 34.61
N THR A 810 -15.23 -20.91 34.82
CA THR A 810 -14.32 -22.06 34.96
C THR A 810 -14.31 -22.98 33.75
N ASP A 811 -15.31 -22.86 32.88
CA ASP A 811 -15.54 -23.77 31.78
C ASP A 811 -15.83 -23.03 30.48
N ILE A 812 -15.44 -23.60 29.35
CA ILE A 812 -15.61 -23.02 28.00
C ILE A 812 -16.43 -23.95 27.12
N ASN A 813 -17.32 -23.43 26.29
CA ASN A 813 -18.07 -24.20 25.29
C ASN A 813 -17.32 -24.21 23.94
N LEU A 814 -17.75 -25.08 23.01
CA LEU A 814 -17.11 -25.23 21.69
C LEU A 814 -17.15 -23.95 20.86
N ALA A 815 -18.23 -23.18 20.91
CA ALA A 815 -18.36 -21.93 20.13
C ALA A 815 -17.37 -20.85 20.59
N GLU A 816 -17.24 -20.68 21.90
CA GLU A 816 -16.27 -19.76 22.52
C GLU A 816 -14.83 -20.23 22.26
N LEU A 817 -14.58 -21.55 22.30
CA LEU A 817 -13.29 -22.14 21.98
C LEU A 817 -12.86 -21.82 20.54
N ILE A 818 -13.75 -21.98 19.55
CA ILE A 818 -13.45 -21.67 18.14
C ILE A 818 -13.11 -20.18 17.98
N LYS A 819 -13.89 -19.29 18.58
CA LYS A 819 -13.61 -17.84 18.54
C LYS A 819 -12.27 -17.52 19.21
N LEU A 820 -11.98 -18.12 20.36
CA LEU A 820 -10.73 -17.91 21.07
C LEU A 820 -9.54 -18.41 20.23
N TYR A 821 -9.64 -19.61 19.64
CA TYR A 821 -8.62 -20.17 18.78
C TYR A 821 -8.32 -19.25 17.58
N ILE A 822 -9.35 -18.80 16.86
CA ILE A 822 -9.19 -17.90 15.70
C ILE A 822 -8.57 -16.56 16.10
N ASN A 823 -8.99 -16.01 17.23
CA ASN A 823 -8.49 -14.71 17.69
C ASN A 823 -7.04 -14.78 18.19
N HIS A 824 -6.63 -15.86 18.82
CA HIS A 824 -5.29 -15.98 19.42
C HIS A 824 -4.26 -16.58 18.47
N ARG A 825 -4.60 -17.56 17.61
CA ARG A 825 -3.63 -18.15 16.68
C ARG A 825 -2.98 -17.07 15.81
N PRO A 826 -1.73 -17.26 15.33
CA PRO A 826 -1.10 -16.36 14.35
C PRO A 826 -2.00 -16.19 13.10
N ALA A 827 -2.10 -14.96 12.60
CA ALA A 827 -2.93 -14.66 11.42
C ALA A 827 -2.35 -15.33 10.16
N PHE A 828 -1.02 -15.33 10.05
CA PHE A 828 -0.26 -15.94 8.96
C PHE A 828 0.81 -16.87 9.53
N GLY A 829 1.23 -17.84 8.74
CA GLY A 829 2.39 -18.70 9.06
C GLY A 829 3.70 -17.90 8.95
N ILE A 830 4.80 -18.55 9.34
CA ILE A 830 6.13 -17.96 9.23
C ILE A 830 6.53 -17.86 7.76
N SER A 831 6.93 -16.67 7.33
CA SER A 831 7.39 -16.43 5.96
C SER A 831 8.84 -16.85 5.75
N ALA A 832 9.20 -17.17 4.50
CA ALA A 832 10.59 -17.45 4.14
C ALA A 832 11.52 -16.24 4.41
N GLU A 833 11.01 -15.02 4.27
CA GLU A 833 11.76 -13.78 4.54
C GLU A 833 12.07 -13.60 6.03
N GLU A 834 11.13 -13.97 6.91
CA GLU A 834 11.39 -13.96 8.37
C GLU A 834 12.46 -14.97 8.77
N LEU A 835 12.49 -16.15 8.15
CA LEU A 835 13.54 -17.15 8.36
C LEU A 835 14.90 -16.67 7.84
N ILE A 836 14.95 -16.05 6.66
CA ILE A 836 16.17 -15.43 6.12
C ILE A 836 16.71 -14.39 7.09
N THR A 837 15.87 -13.48 7.53
CA THR A 837 16.24 -12.44 8.51
C THR A 837 16.73 -13.05 9.84
N ALA A 838 16.12 -14.17 10.27
CA ALA A 838 16.56 -14.92 11.45
C ALA A 838 18.00 -15.42 11.31
N PHE A 839 18.31 -16.04 10.17
CA PHE A 839 19.65 -16.52 9.89
C PHE A 839 20.68 -15.38 9.71
N GLU A 840 20.29 -14.23 9.14
CA GLU A 840 21.14 -13.03 9.04
C GLU A 840 21.52 -12.45 10.39
N VAL A 841 20.60 -12.51 11.37
CA VAL A 841 20.82 -11.97 12.72
C VAL A 841 21.58 -12.93 13.63
N LEU A 842 21.28 -14.23 13.55
CA LEU A 842 21.82 -15.26 14.46
C LEU A 842 23.05 -15.96 13.89
N GLY A 843 23.19 -16.02 12.57
CA GLY A 843 24.24 -16.74 11.87
C GLY A 843 25.54 -15.94 11.74
N GLU A 844 26.64 -16.64 11.50
CA GLU A 844 27.94 -16.07 11.19
C GLU A 844 28.22 -16.19 9.67
N PRO A 845 28.96 -15.25 9.07
CA PRO A 845 29.32 -15.37 7.65
C PRO A 845 30.30 -16.53 7.46
N GLY A 846 29.86 -17.64 6.94
CA GLY A 846 30.69 -18.87 6.81
C GLY A 846 30.21 -19.85 5.74
N GLY A 847 29.09 -19.57 5.06
CA GLY A 847 28.55 -20.40 4.02
C GLY A 847 29.10 -20.09 2.60
N PRO A 848 28.69 -20.86 1.59
CA PRO A 848 28.99 -20.57 0.17
C PRO A 848 28.51 -19.16 -0.20
N ALA A 849 29.36 -18.39 -0.87
CA ALA A 849 29.13 -16.98 -1.25
C ALA A 849 28.92 -16.01 -0.06
N GLY A 850 29.43 -16.31 1.15
CA GLY A 850 29.32 -15.44 2.33
C GLY A 850 27.94 -15.46 2.98
N LYS A 851 27.08 -16.42 2.65
CA LYS A 851 25.74 -16.55 3.27
C LYS A 851 25.86 -16.88 4.77
N PRO A 852 24.93 -16.40 5.60
CA PRO A 852 24.93 -16.68 7.02
C PRO A 852 24.67 -18.18 7.29
N VAL A 853 25.44 -18.75 8.19
CA VAL A 853 25.29 -20.12 8.70
C VAL A 853 25.26 -20.11 10.23
N LEU A 854 24.47 -20.99 10.81
CA LEU A 854 24.37 -21.18 12.24
C LEU A 854 25.06 -22.49 12.62
N ASP A 855 25.89 -22.42 13.64
CA ASP A 855 26.53 -23.61 14.22
C ASP A 855 25.46 -24.42 14.97
N ARG A 856 25.51 -25.78 14.84
CA ARG A 856 24.53 -26.69 15.45
C ARG A 856 24.43 -26.51 16.96
N ASP A 857 25.60 -26.54 17.66
CA ASP A 857 25.61 -26.48 19.12
C ASP A 857 25.09 -25.12 19.60
N ARG A 858 25.40 -24.05 18.88
CA ARG A 858 24.87 -22.71 19.16
C ARG A 858 23.35 -22.64 18.91
N MET A 859 22.82 -23.31 17.88
CA MET A 859 21.38 -23.38 17.65
C MET A 859 20.68 -24.09 18.81
N LEU A 860 21.20 -25.22 19.26
CA LEU A 860 20.65 -25.98 20.39
C LEU A 860 20.71 -25.17 21.69
N GLU A 861 21.83 -24.49 21.95
CA GLU A 861 21.96 -23.57 23.10
C GLU A 861 20.94 -22.44 23.06
N LEU A 862 20.75 -21.82 21.88
CA LEU A 862 19.75 -20.76 21.70
C LEU A 862 18.33 -21.25 21.98
N LEU A 863 17.98 -22.47 21.57
CA LEU A 863 16.67 -23.06 21.81
C LEU A 863 16.45 -23.37 23.31
N GLN A 864 17.51 -23.69 24.05
CA GLN A 864 17.45 -23.95 25.50
C GLN A 864 17.49 -22.69 26.38
N VAL A 865 18.17 -21.62 25.94
CA VAL A 865 18.48 -20.46 26.80
C VAL A 865 17.62 -19.22 26.45
N ARG A 866 17.12 -19.11 25.20
CA ARG A 866 16.43 -17.90 24.72
C ARG A 866 14.95 -18.13 24.48
N GLY A 867 14.14 -17.09 24.73
CA GLY A 867 12.68 -17.17 24.58
C GLY A 867 12.07 -18.08 25.65
N GLU A 868 11.09 -18.89 25.24
CA GLU A 868 10.57 -20.00 26.06
C GLU A 868 11.58 -21.14 25.97
N ALA A 869 12.33 -21.36 27.03
CA ALA A 869 13.38 -22.36 27.07
C ALA A 869 12.82 -23.78 26.89
N MET A 870 13.36 -24.55 25.93
CA MET A 870 13.06 -25.97 25.78
C MET A 870 14.00 -26.79 26.70
N SER A 871 13.46 -27.79 27.36
CA SER A 871 14.28 -28.76 28.09
C SER A 871 15.03 -29.68 27.11
N GLU A 872 16.03 -30.36 27.60
CA GLU A 872 16.80 -31.33 26.80
C GLU A 872 15.92 -32.47 26.29
N ASP A 873 14.97 -32.92 27.12
CA ASP A 873 14.01 -33.96 26.76
C ASP A 873 13.03 -33.51 25.68
N GLU A 874 12.51 -32.27 25.77
CA GLU A 874 11.64 -31.68 24.74
C GLU A 874 12.36 -31.50 23.40
N LEU A 875 13.63 -31.10 23.42
CA LEU A 875 14.43 -31.01 22.20
C LEU A 875 14.68 -32.37 21.58
N ALA A 876 15.02 -33.36 22.38
CA ALA A 876 15.25 -34.72 21.93
C ALA A 876 13.97 -35.33 21.31
N GLU A 877 12.82 -35.20 21.97
CA GLU A 877 11.51 -35.64 21.48
C GLU A 877 11.14 -34.93 20.17
N CYS A 878 11.33 -33.61 20.12
CA CYS A 878 11.02 -32.79 18.95
C CYS A 878 11.84 -33.22 17.73
N PHE A 879 13.16 -33.39 17.88
CA PHE A 879 14.02 -33.79 16.76
C PHE A 879 13.86 -35.26 16.38
N THR A 880 13.60 -36.14 17.35
CA THR A 880 13.28 -37.55 17.09
C THR A 880 12.03 -37.65 16.22
N GLY A 881 10.98 -36.89 16.55
CA GLY A 881 9.76 -36.80 15.73
C GLY A 881 9.95 -36.18 14.36
N LEU A 882 10.74 -35.12 14.26
CA LEU A 882 11.02 -34.44 12.99
C LEU A 882 11.75 -35.33 11.99
N PHE A 883 12.71 -36.14 12.47
CA PHE A 883 13.50 -37.06 11.64
C PHE A 883 12.89 -38.45 11.49
N GLY A 884 11.77 -38.72 12.18
CA GLY A 884 11.12 -40.03 12.12
C GLY A 884 11.93 -41.17 12.79
N LEU A 885 12.76 -40.83 13.78
CA LEU A 885 13.60 -41.75 14.53
C LEU A 885 12.80 -42.33 15.70
N PHE A 886 11.80 -43.16 15.43
CA PHE A 886 11.08 -43.84 16.48
C PHE A 886 11.81 -45.11 16.85
N GLU A 887 12.09 -45.33 18.15
CA GLU A 887 12.50 -46.67 18.65
C GLU A 887 11.34 -47.65 18.37
N VAL A 888 11.60 -48.61 17.53
CA VAL A 888 10.72 -49.77 17.41
C VAL A 888 10.88 -50.51 18.74
N LYS A 889 9.91 -50.32 19.67
CA LYS A 889 9.82 -51.19 20.83
C LYS A 889 9.61 -52.62 20.31
N GLU A 890 10.58 -53.49 20.55
CA GLU A 890 10.46 -54.91 20.33
C GLU A 890 9.32 -55.42 21.21
N ASP A 891 8.14 -55.65 20.61
CA ASP A 891 7.10 -56.47 21.25
C ASP A 891 7.67 -57.87 21.47
N GLU A 892 7.78 -58.23 22.74
CA GLU A 892 8.11 -59.61 23.18
C GLU A 892 7.06 -60.59 22.63
N ASN A 893 7.32 -61.12 21.44
CA ASN A 893 6.68 -62.32 20.92
C ASN A 893 7.74 -63.33 20.49
N PRO A 894 8.01 -64.42 21.23
CA PRO A 894 9.13 -65.33 21.03
C PRO A 894 8.85 -66.42 19.98
N GLU A 895 8.05 -66.21 18.94
CA GLU A 895 7.81 -67.22 17.89
C GLU A 895 7.76 -66.56 16.47
N ALA A 896 8.91 -66.13 15.96
CA ALA A 896 9.14 -66.05 14.51
C ALA A 896 10.63 -65.93 14.22
N ASP A 897 11.33 -67.05 14.37
CA ASP A 897 12.63 -67.30 13.74
C ASP A 897 12.36 -67.51 12.24
N PHE A 898 12.85 -66.62 11.39
CA PHE A 898 13.42 -66.85 10.07
C PHE A 898 13.56 -65.55 9.31
N PHE A 899 14.81 -65.21 8.97
CA PHE A 899 15.37 -64.08 8.27
C PHE A 899 16.05 -63.04 9.15
N LYS A 900 17.23 -63.41 9.66
CA LYS A 900 18.25 -62.44 10.07
C LYS A 900 18.88 -61.84 8.82
N THR A 901 18.56 -60.62 8.52
CA THR A 901 19.47 -59.73 7.82
C THR A 901 20.18 -58.86 8.86
N ASP A 902 21.52 -58.93 8.84
CA ASP A 902 22.43 -58.17 9.69
C ASP A 902 22.16 -56.65 9.47
N ASN A 903 21.32 -56.04 10.29
CA ASN A 903 21.28 -54.61 10.44
C ASN A 903 21.79 -54.26 11.84
N VAL A 904 23.05 -53.83 11.83
CA VAL A 904 23.69 -53.13 12.94
C VAL A 904 22.76 -52.02 13.41
N SER A 905 22.29 -52.08 14.63
CA SER A 905 21.61 -50.98 15.33
C SER A 905 22.61 -49.83 15.43
N GLN A 906 22.59 -48.93 14.43
CA GLN A 906 23.21 -47.64 14.54
C GLN A 906 22.39 -46.81 15.54
N GLU A 907 22.94 -46.58 16.73
CA GLU A 907 22.48 -45.50 17.61
C GLU A 907 22.62 -44.21 16.81
N TYR A 908 21.49 -43.67 16.32
CA TYR A 908 21.44 -42.39 15.69
C TYR A 908 21.56 -41.34 16.81
N THR A 909 22.75 -40.78 16.99
CA THR A 909 22.96 -39.60 17.84
C THR A 909 22.46 -38.37 17.07
N LEU A 910 21.92 -37.38 17.77
CA LEU A 910 21.54 -36.07 17.20
C LEU A 910 22.66 -35.43 16.34
N GLU A 911 23.90 -35.73 16.71
CA GLU A 911 25.10 -35.33 16.00
C GLU A 911 25.26 -35.95 14.61
N SER A 912 24.72 -37.16 14.38
CA SER A 912 24.77 -37.83 13.08
C SER A 912 23.71 -37.32 12.09
N VAL A 913 22.64 -36.69 12.59
CA VAL A 913 21.46 -36.31 11.80
C VAL A 913 21.46 -34.82 11.47
N ILE A 914 21.94 -33.95 12.39
CA ILE A 914 22.01 -32.53 12.18
C ILE A 914 23.45 -32.13 11.80
N PRO A 915 23.67 -31.49 10.63
CA PRO A 915 24.99 -31.03 10.21
C PRO A 915 25.59 -30.01 11.18
N GLU A 916 26.91 -30.00 11.33
CA GLU A 916 27.65 -29.07 12.18
C GLU A 916 27.36 -27.59 11.83
N LYS A 917 27.21 -27.30 10.52
CA LYS A 917 26.87 -25.98 10.01
C LYS A 917 25.53 -26.01 9.30
N ILE A 918 24.60 -25.22 9.79
CA ILE A 918 23.22 -25.17 9.30
C ILE A 918 23.04 -23.88 8.51
N SER A 919 22.83 -24.01 7.19
CA SER A 919 22.37 -22.91 6.35
C SER A 919 20.83 -22.83 6.39
N ILE A 920 20.26 -21.73 5.90
CA ILE A 920 18.82 -21.60 5.80
C ILE A 920 18.21 -22.70 4.92
N GLU A 921 18.89 -23.10 3.84
CA GLU A 921 18.44 -24.16 2.96
C GLU A 921 18.43 -25.50 3.70
N ILE A 922 19.46 -25.80 4.49
CA ILE A 922 19.52 -27.03 5.31
C ILE A 922 18.40 -26.99 6.36
N PHE A 923 18.21 -25.87 7.02
CA PHE A 923 17.15 -25.72 8.04
C PHE A 923 15.76 -25.95 7.43
N THR A 924 15.45 -25.28 6.30
CA THR A 924 14.14 -25.37 5.66
C THR A 924 13.88 -26.73 5.01
N HIS A 925 14.85 -27.32 4.32
CA HIS A 925 14.64 -28.56 3.55
C HIS A 925 14.92 -29.83 4.34
N HIS A 926 16.03 -29.88 5.08
CA HIS A 926 16.44 -31.08 5.80
C HIS A 926 15.82 -31.16 7.21
N ILE A 927 15.77 -30.05 7.95
CA ILE A 927 15.23 -30.07 9.31
C ILE A 927 13.71 -29.90 9.28
N LEU A 928 13.20 -28.89 8.61
CA LEU A 928 11.75 -28.64 8.54
C LEU A 928 11.03 -29.45 7.45
N GLY A 929 11.73 -30.04 6.50
CA GLY A 929 11.14 -30.85 5.43
C GLY A 929 10.29 -30.05 4.43
N LEU A 930 10.51 -28.71 4.31
CA LEU A 930 9.80 -27.85 3.37
C LEU A 930 10.41 -27.97 1.97
N PRO A 931 9.64 -28.06 0.89
CA PRO A 931 10.20 -28.16 -0.46
C PRO A 931 10.85 -26.85 -0.91
N SER A 932 11.86 -26.99 -1.80
CA SER A 932 12.60 -25.85 -2.36
C SER A 932 11.72 -24.99 -3.29
N SER A 933 11.59 -23.72 -3.00
CA SER A 933 10.89 -22.73 -3.83
C SER A 933 11.76 -22.10 -4.94
N SER A 934 12.78 -22.80 -5.44
CA SER A 934 13.60 -22.29 -6.55
C SER A 934 13.04 -22.77 -7.88
N PRO A 935 12.63 -21.89 -8.81
CA PRO A 935 12.51 -22.26 -10.20
C PRO A 935 13.94 -22.51 -10.71
N SER A 936 14.28 -23.77 -10.97
CA SER A 936 15.54 -24.15 -11.59
C SER A 936 15.63 -23.57 -13.00
N LEU A 937 16.28 -22.42 -13.16
CA LEU A 937 16.82 -21.94 -14.42
C LEU A 937 18.05 -22.78 -14.76
N THR A 938 17.84 -24.01 -15.24
CA THR A 938 18.85 -24.73 -16.03
C THR A 938 18.35 -24.79 -17.46
N PRO A 939 19.11 -24.23 -18.43
CA PRO A 939 18.75 -24.41 -19.83
C PRO A 939 18.98 -25.88 -20.17
N LYS A 940 17.93 -26.58 -20.59
CA LYS A 940 18.02 -27.91 -21.19
C LYS A 940 18.91 -27.80 -22.43
N LYS A 941 20.14 -28.25 -22.34
CA LYS A 941 20.97 -28.55 -23.51
C LYS A 941 20.25 -29.62 -24.32
N GLY A 942 19.94 -29.27 -25.58
CA GLY A 942 19.35 -30.18 -26.53
C GLY A 942 20.22 -31.37 -26.79
N HIS A 943 19.71 -32.54 -26.52
CA HIS A 943 20.21 -33.78 -27.10
C HIS A 943 19.57 -33.94 -28.48
N LYS A 944 20.44 -33.82 -29.52
CA LYS A 944 20.18 -34.40 -30.83
C LYS A 944 20.26 -35.91 -30.66
N GLY A 945 19.19 -36.62 -30.99
CA GLY A 945 19.14 -38.07 -31.02
C GLY A 945 18.17 -38.51 -32.11
N SER A 946 18.76 -38.86 -33.25
CA SER A 946 18.40 -39.85 -34.28
C SER A 946 16.97 -40.38 -34.35
N GLU A 947 16.43 -40.20 -35.56
CA GLU A 947 15.38 -40.99 -36.18
C GLU A 947 15.57 -42.50 -36.03
N GLN A 948 14.53 -43.21 -35.63
CA GLN A 948 14.24 -44.58 -36.10
C GLN A 948 12.73 -44.71 -36.25
N GLN A 949 12.38 -44.89 -37.54
CA GLN A 949 11.11 -45.48 -37.97
C GLN A 949 10.88 -46.86 -37.30
N LEU A 950 9.64 -47.16 -36.96
CA LEU A 950 9.09 -48.52 -37.14
C LEU A 950 7.57 -48.42 -37.11
N ASP A 951 7.02 -49.13 -38.07
CA ASP A 951 5.67 -49.30 -38.59
C ASP A 951 4.73 -50.00 -37.60
N ASP A 952 3.43 -49.75 -37.86
CA ASP A 952 2.28 -50.65 -37.78
C ASP A 952 2.00 -51.55 -36.54
N ASP A 953 0.95 -51.27 -35.78
CA ASP A 953 -0.41 -51.87 -35.80
C ASP A 953 -1.41 -51.11 -34.98
#